data_39a013adac3ed3041cbb3af27126212b
#
_entry.id   39a013adac3ed3041cbb3af27126212b
#
_cell.length_a   1.000
_cell.length_b   1.000
_cell.length_c   1.000
_cell.angle_alpha   90.00
_cell.angle_beta   90.00
_cell.angle_gamma   90.00
#
_symmetry.space_group_name_H-M   'P 1'
#
loop_
_entity.id
_entity.type
_entity.pdbx_description
1 polymer ?
#
loop_
_entity_poly.entity_id
_entity_poly.type
_entity_poly.pdbx_seq_one_letter_code
_entity_poly.pdbx_strand_id
1 'polypeptide(L)'
;MKSVVRRVFVEKKKGFDVEAKSLYRDLKYNLGIGALENVRIINRYDIEGLSEEEFEKSKRTIFSEPPVDEVFDEKIDIAENSRVVAIEYLPGQYDQRADSAAQCVQILTHGERPNVKVAKLIVLDGEISDSEFERIKGYLINPIESQEASMDKPESLDVEVNMPEDVKVLTGFIDKSQEELKSFMDEMGLAMSLEDLKFCQLYFRHTEKRDPTYTEIKVIDTYWSDHCRHTTFLTNIAKVEIEDGMFSTPIKNAYDSYIKSRQFVYEDKPKDVCLMDIATIAMKELRKKGYLNDLDESDEINACSIVVNVDVDGRNEEWLVMFKNETHNHPTEIEPFGGAATCLGGAIRDPLSGRAYVYQAMRVTGSGDPRRSIQDTLPGKLPQRKITTGAAAGYSSYGNQIGLATGQVAEIYDEDYVAKRMEIGAVIGAAPKKNVVRSRPEPGDVIILLGGRTGRDGCGGATGSSKEHTEESLFTCGAEVQKGNPPTERKIQRLFRNPSVSTMIKKCNDFGAGGVSVAIGELADGLSINLDLIPKKYEGLDGTELAISESQERMAVVVAKEDVNRFIKAAREENLEATTVAVVTAEPRLTMSWRGKTIVSISRDFLNTNGVKQYSDVFVTAPSENSYFKIAGNADSSKDLEQIWEDRLKDLNICSQKGLVERFDASIGAGTV
;
A
#
# COMPACT_ATOMS: atom_id res chain seq x y z
N MET A 1 -10.98 -37.74 -12.59
CA MET A 1 -11.98 -37.11 -13.49
C MET A 1 -11.50 -35.68 -13.67
N LYS A 2 -11.45 -35.14 -14.91
CA LYS A 2 -11.22 -33.70 -15.09
C LYS A 2 -12.34 -32.98 -14.36
N SER A 3 -12.00 -32.04 -13.48
CA SER A 3 -13.00 -31.22 -12.79
C SER A 3 -13.69 -30.34 -13.84
N VAL A 4 -14.99 -30.17 -13.73
CA VAL A 4 -15.78 -29.38 -14.69
C VAL A 4 -15.84 -27.95 -14.17
N VAL A 5 -15.52 -26.97 -15.02
CA VAL A 5 -15.74 -25.57 -14.70
C VAL A 5 -17.23 -25.30 -14.65
N ARG A 6 -17.71 -24.69 -13.56
CA ARG A 6 -19.10 -24.23 -13.37
C ARG A 6 -19.14 -22.73 -13.39
N ARG A 7 -20.16 -22.17 -13.98
CA ARG A 7 -20.33 -20.71 -14.10
C ARG A 7 -21.57 -20.24 -13.39
N VAL A 8 -21.43 -19.18 -12.59
CA VAL A 8 -22.53 -18.50 -11.89
C VAL A 8 -22.48 -17.02 -12.20
N PHE A 9 -23.63 -16.44 -12.50
CA PHE A 9 -23.83 -15.01 -12.60
C PHE A 9 -24.64 -14.52 -11.41
N VAL A 10 -24.22 -13.42 -10.80
CA VAL A 10 -24.88 -12.84 -9.63
C VAL A 10 -25.12 -11.36 -9.88
N GLU A 11 -26.38 -10.96 -9.83
CA GLU A 11 -26.83 -9.60 -10.07
C GLU A 11 -27.63 -9.07 -8.87
N LYS A 12 -27.45 -7.81 -8.51
CA LYS A 12 -28.25 -7.18 -7.47
C LYS A 12 -29.70 -6.98 -7.95
N LYS A 13 -30.68 -7.39 -7.12
CA LYS A 13 -32.10 -7.14 -7.36
C LYS A 13 -32.39 -5.65 -7.50
N LYS A 14 -33.44 -5.32 -8.24
CA LYS A 14 -33.92 -3.95 -8.38
C LYS A 14 -34.15 -3.31 -7.01
N GLY A 15 -33.57 -2.13 -6.80
CA GLY A 15 -33.59 -1.42 -5.52
C GLY A 15 -32.31 -1.59 -4.69
N PHE A 16 -31.53 -2.65 -4.92
CA PHE A 16 -30.20 -2.88 -4.33
C PHE A 16 -29.05 -2.62 -5.33
N ASP A 17 -29.37 -2.27 -6.56
CA ASP A 17 -28.52 -2.01 -7.72
C ASP A 17 -27.83 -0.63 -7.68
N VAL A 18 -27.37 -0.21 -6.51
CA VAL A 18 -26.80 1.14 -6.27
C VAL A 18 -25.57 1.40 -7.11
N GLU A 19 -24.68 0.39 -7.26
CA GLU A 19 -23.47 0.49 -8.06
C GLU A 19 -23.81 0.73 -9.55
N ALA A 20 -24.75 -0.02 -10.09
CA ALA A 20 -25.21 0.12 -11.47
C ALA A 20 -25.81 1.50 -11.73
N LYS A 21 -26.64 2.00 -10.81
CA LYS A 21 -27.21 3.35 -10.91
C LYS A 21 -26.17 4.47 -10.82
N SER A 22 -25.16 4.28 -9.98
CA SER A 22 -24.04 5.22 -9.88
C SER A 22 -23.23 5.26 -11.17
N LEU A 23 -22.91 4.08 -11.72
CA LEU A 23 -22.19 3.96 -12.98
C LEU A 23 -23.01 4.53 -14.16
N TYR A 24 -24.33 4.27 -14.21
CA TYR A 24 -25.21 4.87 -15.21
C TYR A 24 -25.09 6.40 -15.21
N ARG A 25 -25.17 7.03 -14.03
CA ARG A 25 -25.04 8.50 -13.92
C ARG A 25 -23.66 8.98 -14.37
N ASP A 26 -22.64 8.27 -14.02
CA ASP A 26 -21.26 8.61 -14.36
C ASP A 26 -21.03 8.54 -15.89
N LEU A 27 -21.43 7.45 -16.51
CA LEU A 27 -21.30 7.28 -17.97
C LEU A 27 -22.18 8.29 -18.74
N LYS A 28 -23.41 8.49 -18.29
CA LYS A 28 -24.36 9.38 -18.99
C LYS A 28 -23.99 10.85 -18.88
N TYR A 29 -23.65 11.32 -17.66
CA TYR A 29 -23.49 12.77 -17.41
C TYR A 29 -22.03 13.22 -17.42
N ASN A 30 -21.08 12.41 -16.96
CA ASN A 30 -19.68 12.80 -16.95
C ASN A 30 -18.94 12.37 -18.22
N LEU A 31 -19.13 11.12 -18.66
CA LEU A 31 -18.57 10.66 -19.94
C LEU A 31 -19.36 11.17 -21.15
N GLY A 32 -20.61 11.63 -20.93
CA GLY A 32 -21.45 12.27 -21.97
C GLY A 32 -22.07 11.26 -22.94
N ILE A 33 -22.39 10.04 -22.50
CA ILE A 33 -23.07 9.02 -23.33
C ILE A 33 -24.58 9.24 -23.28
N GLY A 34 -25.08 10.16 -24.09
CA GLY A 34 -26.48 10.56 -24.08
C GLY A 34 -27.48 9.47 -24.44
N ALA A 35 -27.10 8.55 -25.31
CA ALA A 35 -27.91 7.41 -25.76
C ALA A 35 -28.06 6.29 -24.73
N LEU A 36 -27.28 6.29 -23.63
CA LEU A 36 -27.35 5.28 -22.59
C LEU A 36 -28.68 5.38 -21.82
N GLU A 37 -29.42 4.27 -21.77
CA GLU A 37 -30.73 4.19 -21.13
C GLU A 37 -30.66 3.49 -19.75
N ASN A 38 -29.87 2.41 -19.66
CA ASN A 38 -29.73 1.63 -18.44
C ASN A 38 -28.34 0.98 -18.34
N VAL A 39 -27.95 0.63 -17.11
CA VAL A 39 -26.74 -0.16 -16.82
C VAL A 39 -27.08 -1.27 -15.84
N ARG A 40 -26.63 -2.48 -16.13
CA ARG A 40 -26.64 -3.62 -15.22
C ARG A 40 -25.22 -4.01 -14.87
N ILE A 41 -24.96 -4.40 -13.65
CA ILE A 41 -23.68 -4.93 -13.20
C ILE A 41 -23.88 -6.33 -12.66
N ILE A 42 -23.15 -7.27 -13.26
CA ILE A 42 -23.28 -8.70 -12.99
C ILE A 42 -21.89 -9.24 -12.62
N ASN A 43 -21.77 -9.88 -11.47
CA ASN A 43 -20.54 -10.59 -11.12
C ASN A 43 -20.61 -12.02 -11.67
N ARG A 44 -19.66 -12.41 -12.49
CA ARG A 44 -19.49 -13.75 -13.02
C ARG A 44 -18.43 -14.48 -12.21
N TYR A 45 -18.76 -15.67 -11.75
CA TYR A 45 -17.80 -16.58 -11.12
C TYR A 45 -17.65 -17.82 -12.02
N ASP A 46 -16.43 -18.16 -12.36
CA ASP A 46 -16.03 -19.42 -12.95
C ASP A 46 -15.31 -20.23 -11.85
N ILE A 47 -15.82 -21.43 -11.55
CA ILE A 47 -15.38 -22.23 -10.39
C ILE A 47 -15.01 -23.64 -10.86
N GLU A 48 -13.83 -24.11 -10.45
CA GLU A 48 -13.33 -25.46 -10.72
C GLU A 48 -12.88 -26.15 -9.43
N GLY A 49 -13.15 -27.46 -9.30
CA GLY A 49 -12.72 -28.24 -8.15
C GLY A 49 -13.81 -28.52 -7.11
N LEU A 50 -15.09 -28.28 -7.43
CA LEU A 50 -16.22 -28.58 -6.54
C LEU A 50 -17.09 -29.71 -7.08
N SER A 51 -17.59 -30.55 -6.15
CA SER A 51 -18.71 -31.46 -6.42
C SER A 51 -20.01 -30.66 -6.65
N GLU A 52 -21.04 -31.33 -7.18
CA GLU A 52 -22.36 -30.71 -7.36
C GLU A 52 -22.97 -30.22 -6.06
N GLU A 53 -22.88 -31.02 -5.00
CA GLU A 53 -23.44 -30.69 -3.69
C GLU A 53 -22.73 -29.49 -3.06
N GLU A 54 -21.41 -29.45 -3.12
CA GLU A 54 -20.60 -28.33 -2.61
C GLU A 54 -20.88 -27.05 -3.40
N PHE A 55 -21.03 -27.15 -4.72
CA PHE A 55 -21.36 -26.03 -5.57
C PHE A 55 -22.73 -25.44 -5.24
N GLU A 56 -23.79 -26.27 -5.15
CA GLU A 56 -25.14 -25.82 -4.81
C GLU A 56 -25.21 -25.17 -3.41
N LYS A 57 -24.47 -25.72 -2.45
CA LYS A 57 -24.36 -25.16 -1.11
C LYS A 57 -23.64 -23.80 -1.14
N SER A 58 -22.54 -23.72 -1.87
CA SER A 58 -21.72 -22.50 -1.95
C SER A 58 -22.44 -21.37 -2.70
N LYS A 59 -23.23 -21.69 -3.70
CA LYS A 59 -23.94 -20.74 -4.55
C LYS A 59 -24.78 -19.75 -3.72
N ARG A 60 -25.52 -20.24 -2.72
CA ARG A 60 -26.41 -19.44 -1.87
C ARG A 60 -25.78 -18.91 -0.59
N THR A 61 -24.59 -19.41 -0.24
CA THR A 61 -23.94 -19.07 1.04
C THR A 61 -22.73 -18.18 0.84
N ILE A 62 -22.05 -18.30 -0.32
CA ILE A 62 -20.76 -17.62 -0.59
C ILE A 62 -20.86 -16.71 -1.81
N PHE A 63 -21.35 -17.23 -2.95
CA PHE A 63 -21.36 -16.46 -4.19
C PHE A 63 -22.47 -15.42 -4.25
N SER A 64 -23.55 -15.57 -3.46
CA SER A 64 -24.68 -14.65 -3.43
C SER A 64 -25.27 -14.46 -2.04
N GLU A 65 -25.99 -13.34 -1.90
CA GLU A 65 -26.84 -13.00 -0.75
C GLU A 65 -28.33 -13.08 -1.20
N PRO A 66 -29.02 -14.20 -1.00
CA PRO A 66 -30.36 -14.44 -1.57
C PRO A 66 -31.39 -13.32 -1.34
N PRO A 67 -31.39 -12.58 -0.21
CA PRO A 67 -32.34 -11.47 -0.03
C PRO A 67 -32.18 -10.35 -1.05
N VAL A 68 -30.94 -10.07 -1.50
CA VAL A 68 -30.60 -8.91 -2.33
C VAL A 68 -30.05 -9.26 -3.71
N ASP A 69 -29.72 -10.54 -3.95
CA ASP A 69 -29.15 -11.03 -5.21
C ASP A 69 -30.10 -11.95 -5.97
N GLU A 70 -30.02 -11.88 -7.30
CA GLU A 70 -30.49 -12.88 -8.24
C GLU A 70 -29.31 -13.69 -8.76
N VAL A 71 -29.51 -15.00 -8.92
CA VAL A 71 -28.46 -15.94 -9.31
C VAL A 71 -28.90 -16.71 -10.55
N PHE A 72 -28.00 -16.80 -11.54
CA PHE A 72 -28.23 -17.51 -12.79
C PHE A 72 -27.11 -18.50 -13.02
N ASP A 73 -27.46 -19.74 -13.37
CA ASP A 73 -26.51 -20.81 -13.62
C ASP A 73 -26.18 -20.88 -15.12
N GLU A 74 -24.92 -20.97 -15.45
CA GLU A 74 -24.35 -21.17 -16.78
C GLU A 74 -24.70 -20.09 -17.82
N LYS A 75 -25.87 -19.47 -17.75
CA LYS A 75 -26.37 -18.47 -18.72
C LYS A 75 -27.12 -17.35 -18.00
N ILE A 76 -27.04 -16.17 -18.56
CA ILE A 76 -27.82 -15.01 -18.16
C ILE A 76 -28.44 -14.36 -19.38
N ASP A 77 -29.68 -13.91 -19.26
CA ASP A 77 -30.36 -13.24 -20.35
C ASP A 77 -29.88 -11.80 -20.51
N ILE A 78 -29.37 -11.51 -21.71
CA ILE A 78 -28.93 -10.17 -22.14
C ILE A 78 -29.66 -9.89 -23.45
N ALA A 79 -30.28 -8.72 -23.55
CA ALA A 79 -30.99 -8.36 -24.78
C ALA A 79 -30.02 -8.25 -25.99
N GLU A 80 -30.46 -8.66 -27.16
CA GLU A 80 -29.63 -8.71 -28.37
C GLU A 80 -29.06 -7.34 -28.77
N ASN A 81 -29.72 -6.25 -28.43
CA ASN A 81 -29.30 -4.89 -28.70
C ASN A 81 -28.47 -4.26 -27.56
N SER A 82 -28.24 -4.96 -26.46
CA SER A 82 -27.39 -4.47 -25.40
C SER A 82 -25.90 -4.68 -25.72
N ARG A 83 -25.05 -3.72 -25.30
CA ARG A 83 -23.60 -3.85 -25.35
C ARG A 83 -23.09 -4.39 -24.02
N VAL A 84 -22.04 -5.23 -24.06
CA VAL A 84 -21.46 -5.83 -22.85
C VAL A 84 -19.97 -5.54 -22.80
N VAL A 85 -19.52 -5.01 -21.67
CA VAL A 85 -18.09 -4.94 -21.31
C VAL A 85 -17.86 -5.92 -20.17
N ALA A 86 -17.11 -6.98 -20.41
CA ALA A 86 -16.68 -7.90 -19.37
C ALA A 86 -15.26 -7.52 -18.93
N ILE A 87 -15.05 -7.38 -17.64
CA ILE A 87 -13.76 -6.91 -17.08
C ILE A 87 -13.26 -7.95 -16.07
N GLU A 88 -12.01 -8.38 -16.23
CA GLU A 88 -11.29 -9.23 -15.28
C GLU A 88 -9.92 -8.65 -14.94
N TYR A 89 -9.35 -9.07 -13.83
CA TYR A 89 -7.97 -8.68 -13.50
C TYR A 89 -6.96 -9.32 -14.46
N LEU A 90 -5.86 -8.59 -14.71
CA LEU A 90 -4.73 -9.10 -15.48
C LEU A 90 -4.16 -10.37 -14.84
N PRO A 91 -3.62 -11.30 -15.63
CA PRO A 91 -2.88 -12.45 -15.07
C PRO A 91 -1.77 -12.01 -14.13
N GLY A 92 -1.75 -12.58 -12.94
CA GLY A 92 -0.78 -12.22 -11.90
C GLY A 92 -1.23 -11.10 -10.95
N GLN A 93 -2.31 -10.37 -11.27
CA GLN A 93 -2.95 -9.47 -10.32
C GLN A 93 -3.75 -10.24 -9.26
N TYR A 94 -3.81 -9.70 -8.06
CA TYR A 94 -4.58 -10.30 -6.97
C TYR A 94 -6.06 -9.92 -7.07
N ASP A 95 -6.91 -10.92 -7.26
CA ASP A 95 -8.36 -10.77 -7.23
C ASP A 95 -8.89 -11.13 -5.83
N GLN A 96 -9.16 -10.09 -5.02
CA GLN A 96 -9.67 -10.25 -3.66
C GLN A 96 -11.00 -11.01 -3.62
N ARG A 97 -11.89 -10.78 -4.59
CA ARG A 97 -13.20 -11.43 -4.64
C ARG A 97 -13.07 -12.93 -4.93
N ALA A 98 -12.25 -13.29 -5.90
CA ALA A 98 -11.97 -14.69 -6.24
C ALA A 98 -11.28 -15.40 -5.07
N ASP A 99 -10.27 -14.77 -4.48
CA ASP A 99 -9.52 -15.32 -3.35
C ASP A 99 -10.40 -15.54 -2.12
N SER A 100 -11.20 -14.55 -1.75
CA SER A 100 -12.13 -14.64 -0.60
C SER A 100 -13.20 -15.70 -0.84
N ALA A 101 -13.76 -15.79 -2.05
CA ALA A 101 -14.73 -16.81 -2.40
C ALA A 101 -14.13 -18.22 -2.26
N ALA A 102 -12.95 -18.45 -2.82
CA ALA A 102 -12.24 -19.73 -2.72
C ALA A 102 -11.93 -20.11 -1.25
N GLN A 103 -11.51 -19.14 -0.43
CA GLN A 103 -11.26 -19.36 0.99
C GLN A 103 -12.55 -19.70 1.76
N CYS A 104 -13.63 -18.98 1.49
CA CYS A 104 -14.93 -19.24 2.12
C CYS A 104 -15.47 -20.63 1.74
N VAL A 105 -15.29 -21.06 0.48
CA VAL A 105 -15.66 -22.41 0.05
C VAL A 105 -14.84 -23.47 0.81
N GLN A 106 -13.54 -23.29 0.93
CA GLN A 106 -12.68 -24.18 1.69
C GLN A 106 -13.14 -24.34 3.15
N ILE A 107 -13.48 -23.22 3.80
CA ILE A 107 -14.01 -23.22 5.17
C ILE A 107 -15.36 -23.95 5.26
N LEU A 108 -16.25 -23.70 4.30
CA LEU A 108 -17.59 -24.28 4.29
C LEU A 108 -17.60 -25.79 4.05
N THR A 109 -16.71 -26.26 3.19
CA THR A 109 -16.64 -27.67 2.76
C THR A 109 -15.65 -28.50 3.59
N HIS A 110 -14.74 -27.86 4.31
CA HIS A 110 -13.57 -28.47 4.95
C HIS A 110 -12.69 -29.28 3.97
N GLY A 111 -12.79 -28.96 2.67
CA GLY A 111 -12.11 -29.60 1.57
C GLY A 111 -10.88 -28.84 1.08
N GLU A 112 -10.46 -29.16 -0.13
CA GLU A 112 -9.42 -28.42 -0.83
C GLU A 112 -9.95 -27.08 -1.30
N ARG A 113 -9.04 -26.13 -1.50
CA ARG A 113 -9.40 -24.79 -1.97
C ARG A 113 -9.67 -24.86 -3.48
N PRO A 114 -10.88 -24.47 -3.96
CA PRO A 114 -11.20 -24.50 -5.37
C PRO A 114 -10.47 -23.40 -6.13
N ASN A 115 -10.32 -23.57 -7.46
CA ASN A 115 -9.94 -22.49 -8.35
C ASN A 115 -11.19 -21.62 -8.64
N VAL A 116 -11.08 -20.33 -8.43
CA VAL A 116 -12.13 -19.36 -8.73
C VAL A 116 -11.56 -18.22 -9.55
N LYS A 117 -12.24 -17.87 -10.65
CA LYS A 117 -12.01 -16.64 -11.42
C LYS A 117 -13.26 -15.79 -11.38
N VAL A 118 -13.07 -14.47 -11.34
CA VAL A 118 -14.18 -13.52 -11.34
C VAL A 118 -14.05 -12.55 -12.51
N ALA A 119 -15.17 -12.22 -13.12
CA ALA A 119 -15.27 -11.09 -14.05
C ALA A 119 -16.52 -10.28 -13.71
N LYS A 120 -16.44 -8.98 -13.94
CA LYS A 120 -17.56 -8.05 -13.81
C LYS A 120 -18.11 -7.76 -15.20
N LEU A 121 -19.36 -8.12 -15.45
CA LEU A 121 -20.06 -7.80 -16.70
C LEU A 121 -20.84 -6.51 -16.49
N ILE A 122 -20.62 -5.56 -17.38
CA ILE A 122 -21.35 -4.29 -17.43
C ILE A 122 -22.19 -4.33 -18.70
N VAL A 123 -23.49 -4.49 -18.52
CA VAL A 123 -24.47 -4.51 -19.61
C VAL A 123 -25.03 -3.12 -19.78
N LEU A 124 -24.96 -2.60 -20.99
CA LEU A 124 -25.32 -1.25 -21.40
C LEU A 124 -26.49 -1.31 -22.37
N ASP A 125 -27.63 -0.75 -21.98
CA ASP A 125 -28.81 -0.65 -22.81
C ASP A 125 -28.91 0.76 -23.42
N GLY A 126 -29.31 0.83 -24.70
CA GLY A 126 -29.46 2.07 -25.46
C GLY A 126 -28.81 1.98 -26.85
N GLU A 127 -29.04 2.98 -27.69
CA GLU A 127 -28.47 3.05 -29.05
C GLU A 127 -27.03 3.60 -29.01
N ILE A 128 -26.10 2.86 -28.40
CA ILE A 128 -24.71 3.25 -28.20
C ILE A 128 -23.90 2.96 -29.47
N SER A 129 -23.31 3.98 -30.06
CA SER A 129 -22.42 3.86 -31.22
C SER A 129 -21.11 3.12 -30.86
N ASP A 130 -20.42 2.56 -31.87
CA ASP A 130 -19.14 1.90 -31.67
C ASP A 130 -18.09 2.83 -31.05
N SER A 131 -18.05 4.08 -31.47
CA SER A 131 -17.11 5.06 -30.91
C SER A 131 -17.42 5.40 -29.44
N GLU A 132 -18.68 5.49 -29.03
CA GLU A 132 -19.08 5.67 -27.65
C GLU A 132 -18.76 4.43 -26.82
N PHE A 133 -18.94 3.24 -27.38
CA PHE A 133 -18.62 1.99 -26.72
C PHE A 133 -17.11 1.85 -26.43
N GLU A 134 -16.25 2.18 -27.38
CA GLU A 134 -14.81 2.20 -27.17
C GLU A 134 -14.39 3.26 -26.14
N ARG A 135 -15.05 4.42 -26.12
CA ARG A 135 -14.84 5.41 -25.04
C ARG A 135 -15.25 4.88 -23.67
N ILE A 136 -16.35 4.15 -23.57
CA ILE A 136 -16.78 3.49 -22.34
C ILE A 136 -15.76 2.46 -21.90
N LYS A 137 -15.27 1.60 -22.79
CA LYS A 137 -14.24 0.61 -22.49
C LYS A 137 -12.97 1.29 -21.93
N GLY A 138 -12.46 2.30 -22.63
CA GLY A 138 -11.27 3.05 -22.19
C GLY A 138 -11.46 3.77 -20.86
N TYR A 139 -12.71 4.14 -20.53
CA TYR A 139 -13.02 4.72 -19.23
C TYR A 139 -13.13 3.67 -18.11
N LEU A 140 -13.69 2.49 -18.39
CA LEU A 140 -13.96 1.45 -17.39
C LEU A 140 -12.71 0.60 -17.08
N ILE A 141 -11.96 0.21 -18.12
CA ILE A 141 -10.80 -0.68 -17.99
C ILE A 141 -9.58 0.17 -17.59
N ASN A 142 -8.99 -0.17 -16.44
CA ASN A 142 -7.69 0.37 -16.06
C ASN A 142 -6.60 -0.62 -16.51
N PRO A 143 -5.77 -0.28 -17.52
CA PRO A 143 -4.82 -1.23 -18.11
C PRO A 143 -3.71 -1.70 -17.15
N ILE A 144 -3.54 -1.02 -16.03
CA ILE A 144 -2.60 -1.44 -14.97
C ILE A 144 -3.06 -2.71 -14.27
N GLU A 145 -4.35 -2.89 -14.08
CA GLU A 145 -4.89 -3.95 -13.23
C GLU A 145 -5.86 -4.88 -13.94
N SER A 146 -6.49 -4.43 -15.03
CA SER A 146 -7.63 -5.13 -15.64
C SER A 146 -7.57 -5.15 -17.16
N GLN A 147 -8.27 -6.11 -17.73
CA GLN A 147 -8.44 -6.31 -19.16
C GLN A 147 -9.87 -6.69 -19.49
N GLU A 148 -10.21 -6.68 -20.79
CA GLU A 148 -11.47 -7.22 -21.26
C GLU A 148 -11.47 -8.75 -21.14
N ALA A 149 -12.48 -9.30 -20.47
CA ALA A 149 -12.63 -10.73 -20.27
C ALA A 149 -13.37 -11.38 -21.44
N SER A 150 -12.99 -12.60 -21.80
CA SER A 150 -13.78 -13.40 -22.74
C SER A 150 -15.16 -13.73 -22.16
N MET A 151 -16.19 -13.72 -23.01
CA MET A 151 -17.52 -14.20 -22.65
C MET A 151 -17.62 -15.73 -22.69
N ASP A 152 -16.70 -16.40 -23.40
CA ASP A 152 -16.67 -17.84 -23.49
C ASP A 152 -16.30 -18.48 -22.15
N LYS A 153 -16.95 -19.60 -21.85
CA LYS A 153 -16.63 -20.36 -20.63
C LYS A 153 -15.38 -21.20 -20.89
N PRO A 154 -14.32 -21.06 -20.05
CA PRO A 154 -13.11 -21.86 -20.21
C PRO A 154 -13.35 -23.34 -19.89
N GLU A 155 -12.62 -24.23 -20.54
CA GLU A 155 -12.66 -25.66 -20.24
C GLU A 155 -11.97 -26.01 -18.90
N SER A 156 -10.97 -25.24 -18.51
CA SER A 156 -10.26 -25.32 -17.24
C SER A 156 -9.80 -23.96 -16.78
N LEU A 157 -9.70 -23.77 -15.48
CA LEU A 157 -9.12 -22.58 -14.83
C LEU A 157 -7.64 -22.75 -14.53
N ASP A 158 -7.09 -23.93 -14.77
CA ASP A 158 -5.66 -24.17 -14.61
C ASP A 158 -4.88 -23.31 -15.62
N VAL A 159 -3.94 -22.55 -15.11
CA VAL A 159 -3.02 -21.75 -15.92
C VAL A 159 -1.75 -22.57 -16.12
N GLU A 160 -1.31 -22.69 -17.38
CA GLU A 160 0.02 -23.22 -17.66
C GLU A 160 1.07 -22.33 -17.00
N VAL A 161 1.77 -22.86 -16.02
CA VAL A 161 2.81 -22.14 -15.31
C VAL A 161 4.15 -22.36 -15.98
N ASN A 162 4.67 -21.31 -16.60
CA ASN A 162 6.07 -21.33 -17.02
C ASN A 162 6.95 -21.23 -15.77
N MET A 163 7.72 -22.29 -15.50
CA MET A 163 8.68 -22.28 -14.38
C MET A 163 9.77 -21.25 -14.69
N PRO A 164 10.04 -20.32 -13.77
CA PRO A 164 11.04 -19.29 -14.00
C PRO A 164 12.45 -19.88 -14.05
N GLU A 165 13.34 -19.22 -14.79
CA GLU A 165 14.76 -19.54 -14.84
C GLU A 165 15.42 -19.30 -13.47
N ASP A 166 16.60 -19.90 -13.27
CA ASP A 166 17.43 -19.60 -12.11
C ASP A 166 17.90 -18.14 -12.14
N VAL A 167 18.08 -17.56 -10.95
CA VAL A 167 18.59 -16.19 -10.81
C VAL A 167 19.98 -16.06 -11.44
N LYS A 168 20.14 -15.10 -12.33
CA LYS A 168 21.40 -14.88 -13.09
C LYS A 168 22.45 -14.19 -12.22
N VAL A 169 23.70 -14.60 -12.37
CA VAL A 169 24.88 -13.83 -11.94
C VAL A 169 25.19 -12.80 -13.00
N LEU A 170 25.43 -11.55 -12.61
CA LEU A 170 25.71 -10.43 -13.51
C LEU A 170 27.20 -10.44 -13.92
N THR A 171 27.59 -11.41 -14.70
CA THR A 171 28.99 -11.66 -15.06
C THR A 171 29.65 -10.41 -15.66
N GLY A 172 30.82 -10.05 -15.14
CA GLY A 172 31.61 -8.87 -15.54
C GLY A 172 31.11 -7.54 -14.95
N PHE A 173 30.15 -7.58 -14.03
CA PHE A 173 29.65 -6.37 -13.35
C PHE A 173 30.77 -5.60 -12.64
N ILE A 174 31.64 -6.32 -11.94
CA ILE A 174 32.74 -5.67 -11.18
C ILE A 174 33.77 -4.97 -12.06
N ASP A 175 33.82 -5.28 -13.36
CA ASP A 175 34.80 -4.71 -14.31
C ASP A 175 34.20 -3.68 -15.27
N LYS A 176 32.86 -3.38 -15.17
CA LYS A 176 32.20 -2.40 -16.03
C LYS A 176 32.80 -1.00 -15.91
N SER A 177 32.91 -0.30 -17.04
CA SER A 177 33.22 1.13 -17.08
C SER A 177 32.03 1.96 -16.54
N GLN A 178 32.28 3.26 -16.36
CA GLN A 178 31.22 4.17 -15.89
C GLN A 178 30.06 4.27 -16.90
N GLU A 179 30.37 4.29 -18.18
CA GLU A 179 29.38 4.34 -19.26
C GLU A 179 28.53 3.06 -19.31
N GLU A 180 29.17 1.90 -19.13
CA GLU A 180 28.48 0.62 -19.06
C GLU A 180 27.63 0.49 -17.83
N LEU A 181 28.05 1.04 -16.66
CA LEU A 181 27.22 1.07 -15.45
C LEU A 181 25.99 1.97 -15.64
N LYS A 182 26.12 3.10 -16.35
CA LYS A 182 25.00 3.97 -16.64
C LYS A 182 23.99 3.26 -17.56
N SER A 183 24.45 2.64 -18.62
CA SER A 183 23.58 1.85 -19.53
C SER A 183 22.88 0.70 -18.76
N PHE A 184 23.62 0.00 -17.92
CA PHE A 184 23.10 -1.06 -17.06
C PHE A 184 22.03 -0.55 -16.09
N MET A 185 22.23 0.61 -15.48
CA MET A 185 21.25 1.26 -14.59
C MET A 185 19.95 1.55 -15.32
N ASP A 186 20.05 2.11 -16.53
CA ASP A 186 18.88 2.43 -17.38
C ASP A 186 18.15 1.14 -17.84
N GLU A 187 18.88 0.13 -18.29
CA GLU A 187 18.33 -1.17 -18.71
C GLU A 187 17.61 -1.91 -17.58
N MET A 188 18.16 -1.87 -16.37
CA MET A 188 17.55 -2.49 -15.20
C MET A 188 16.46 -1.64 -14.56
N GLY A 189 16.30 -0.38 -14.96
CA GLY A 189 15.39 0.56 -14.37
C GLY A 189 15.61 0.74 -12.87
N LEU A 190 16.88 0.95 -12.44
CA LEU A 190 17.20 1.14 -11.04
C LEU A 190 16.77 2.52 -10.53
N ALA A 191 16.37 2.61 -9.27
CA ALA A 191 16.01 3.85 -8.60
C ALA A 191 17.22 4.50 -7.89
N MET A 192 18.26 3.71 -7.59
CA MET A 192 19.50 4.22 -6.99
C MET A 192 20.28 5.14 -7.94
N SER A 193 21.12 6.01 -7.39
CA SER A 193 22.00 6.87 -8.19
C SER A 193 23.15 6.09 -8.84
N LEU A 194 23.77 6.70 -9.88
CA LEU A 194 24.97 6.11 -10.49
C LEU A 194 26.14 6.00 -9.48
N GLU A 195 26.23 6.92 -8.55
CA GLU A 195 27.22 6.92 -7.47
C GLU A 195 26.99 5.74 -6.51
N ASP A 196 25.73 5.45 -6.17
CA ASP A 196 25.37 4.27 -5.38
C ASP A 196 25.72 2.97 -6.13
N LEU A 197 25.44 2.91 -7.42
CA LEU A 197 25.77 1.74 -8.24
C LEU A 197 27.30 1.51 -8.34
N LYS A 198 28.08 2.58 -8.47
CA LYS A 198 29.56 2.51 -8.38
C LYS A 198 30.02 2.03 -7.01
N PHE A 199 29.37 2.49 -5.95
CA PHE A 199 29.66 2.03 -4.59
C PHE A 199 29.35 0.54 -4.41
N CYS A 200 28.25 0.05 -4.97
CA CYS A 200 27.96 -1.39 -5.06
C CYS A 200 29.06 -2.14 -5.82
N GLN A 201 29.50 -1.62 -6.99
CA GLN A 201 30.57 -2.25 -7.76
C GLN A 201 31.86 -2.38 -6.94
N LEU A 202 32.25 -1.33 -6.22
CA LEU A 202 33.44 -1.35 -5.35
C LEU A 202 33.32 -2.38 -4.23
N TYR A 203 32.15 -2.49 -3.61
CA TYR A 203 31.87 -3.49 -2.59
C TYR A 203 32.03 -4.92 -3.13
N PHE A 204 31.39 -5.23 -4.24
CA PHE A 204 31.48 -6.58 -4.84
C PHE A 204 32.90 -6.88 -5.33
N ARG A 205 33.62 -5.89 -5.88
CA ARG A 205 35.02 -6.05 -6.33
C ARG A 205 36.01 -6.27 -5.19
N HIS A 206 35.92 -5.49 -4.13
CA HIS A 206 36.97 -5.44 -3.09
C HIS A 206 36.63 -6.29 -1.86
N THR A 207 35.35 -6.35 -1.47
CA THR A 207 34.89 -7.06 -0.27
C THR A 207 34.43 -8.48 -0.60
N GLU A 208 33.46 -8.60 -1.49
CA GLU A 208 32.90 -9.92 -1.85
C GLU A 208 33.76 -10.68 -2.87
N LYS A 209 34.54 -9.98 -3.68
CA LYS A 209 35.46 -10.52 -4.73
C LYS A 209 34.76 -11.45 -5.72
N ARG A 210 33.54 -11.10 -6.07
CA ARG A 210 32.69 -11.80 -7.03
C ARG A 210 31.72 -10.86 -7.70
N ASP A 211 31.17 -11.27 -8.81
CA ASP A 211 30.04 -10.58 -9.41
C ASP A 211 28.76 -10.76 -8.55
N PRO A 212 27.87 -9.76 -8.49
CA PRO A 212 26.59 -9.90 -7.82
C PRO A 212 25.60 -10.73 -8.62
N THR A 213 24.60 -11.25 -7.95
CA THR A 213 23.40 -11.75 -8.60
C THR A 213 22.47 -10.62 -9.01
N TYR A 214 21.54 -10.87 -9.93
CA TYR A 214 20.47 -9.95 -10.28
C TYR A 214 19.64 -9.56 -9.04
N THR A 215 19.31 -10.54 -8.19
CA THR A 215 18.55 -10.33 -6.96
C THR A 215 19.28 -9.43 -5.96
N GLU A 216 20.61 -9.58 -5.81
CA GLU A 216 21.41 -8.72 -4.91
C GLU A 216 21.30 -7.26 -5.29
N ILE A 217 21.44 -6.93 -6.58
CA ILE A 217 21.32 -5.53 -7.06
C ILE A 217 19.89 -5.01 -6.83
N LYS A 218 18.85 -5.80 -7.13
CA LYS A 218 17.47 -5.40 -6.89
C LYS A 218 17.13 -5.22 -5.40
N VAL A 219 17.66 -6.07 -4.53
CA VAL A 219 17.51 -5.92 -3.07
C VAL A 219 18.20 -4.66 -2.57
N ILE A 220 19.42 -4.36 -3.02
CA ILE A 220 20.13 -3.13 -2.63
C ILE A 220 19.37 -1.90 -3.17
N ASP A 221 18.91 -1.93 -4.42
CA ASP A 221 18.13 -0.85 -5.05
C ASP A 221 16.87 -0.54 -4.24
N THR A 222 16.18 -1.59 -3.77
CA THR A 222 15.00 -1.45 -2.90
C THR A 222 15.36 -0.87 -1.54
N TYR A 223 16.36 -1.41 -0.85
CA TYR A 223 16.83 -0.91 0.45
C TYR A 223 17.27 0.54 0.39
N TRP A 224 17.91 0.95 -0.69
CA TRP A 224 18.47 2.28 -0.87
C TRP A 224 17.58 3.22 -1.69
N SER A 225 16.36 2.78 -2.02
CA SER A 225 15.37 3.66 -2.64
C SER A 225 15.03 4.84 -1.73
N ASP A 226 14.63 5.97 -2.31
CA ASP A 226 14.21 7.14 -1.52
C ASP A 226 13.01 6.81 -0.61
N HIS A 227 12.13 5.93 -1.06
CA HIS A 227 10.99 5.46 -0.29
C HIS A 227 11.40 4.74 1.01
N CYS A 228 12.40 3.85 0.98
CA CYS A 228 12.82 3.08 2.16
C CYS A 228 13.78 3.85 3.07
N ARG A 229 14.69 4.66 2.53
CA ARG A 229 15.74 5.33 3.32
C ARG A 229 15.62 6.84 3.42
N HIS A 230 14.65 7.46 2.75
CA HIS A 230 14.43 8.91 2.78
C HIS A 230 15.65 9.74 2.35
N THR A 231 16.33 9.37 1.28
CA THR A 231 17.57 10.00 0.80
C THR A 231 17.41 11.49 0.59
N THR A 232 16.29 11.93 -0.02
CA THR A 232 15.97 13.34 -0.23
C THR A 232 15.96 14.13 1.08
N PHE A 233 15.33 13.60 2.13
CA PHE A 233 15.29 14.22 3.47
C PHE A 233 16.60 14.14 4.22
N LEU A 234 17.48 13.20 3.90
CA LEU A 234 18.79 12.98 4.53
C LEU A 234 19.94 13.62 3.75
N THR A 235 19.69 14.17 2.56
CA THR A 235 20.70 14.90 1.78
C THR A 235 21.32 16.02 2.63
N ASN A 236 22.66 16.02 2.74
CA ASN A 236 23.38 17.01 3.54
C ASN A 236 23.32 18.39 2.86
N ILE A 237 22.80 19.38 3.57
CA ILE A 237 22.78 20.76 3.14
C ILE A 237 24.11 21.40 3.52
N ALA A 238 25.00 21.52 2.54
CA ALA A 238 26.36 22.03 2.76
C ALA A 238 26.40 23.57 2.95
N LYS A 239 25.50 24.27 2.26
CA LYS A 239 25.41 25.73 2.29
C LYS A 239 23.94 26.18 2.25
N VAL A 240 23.64 27.22 3.04
CA VAL A 240 22.34 27.90 2.98
C VAL A 240 22.56 29.38 2.74
N GLU A 241 21.97 29.90 1.68
CA GLU A 241 21.93 31.32 1.36
C GLU A 241 20.48 31.79 1.39
N ILE A 242 20.19 32.86 2.12
CA ILE A 242 18.86 33.46 2.20
C ILE A 242 18.92 34.85 1.61
N GLU A 243 18.20 35.06 0.52
CA GLU A 243 18.14 36.36 -0.19
C GLU A 243 17.59 37.47 0.71
N ASP A 244 18.19 38.66 0.59
CA ASP A 244 17.69 39.84 1.28
C ASP A 244 16.45 40.42 0.59
N GLY A 245 15.40 40.66 1.38
CA GLY A 245 14.15 41.24 0.91
C GLY A 245 13.27 41.73 2.07
N MET A 246 12.18 42.40 1.75
CA MET A 246 11.29 42.99 2.76
C MET A 246 10.78 42.00 3.81
N PHE A 247 10.55 40.74 3.42
CA PHE A 247 10.02 39.68 4.27
C PHE A 247 11.01 38.58 4.59
N SER A 248 12.30 38.75 4.35
CA SER A 248 13.34 37.74 4.61
C SER A 248 13.70 37.61 6.08
N THR A 249 13.49 38.66 6.90
CA THR A 249 13.86 38.65 8.33
C THR A 249 13.23 37.48 9.13
N PRO A 250 11.91 37.15 9.01
CA PRO A 250 11.36 36.00 9.70
C PRO A 250 12.01 34.67 9.32
N ILE A 251 12.36 34.48 8.05
CA ILE A 251 13.01 33.27 7.54
C ILE A 251 14.44 33.15 8.14
N LYS A 252 15.22 34.26 8.11
CA LYS A 252 16.55 34.29 8.73
C LYS A 252 16.50 33.99 10.22
N ASN A 253 15.54 34.59 10.94
CA ASN A 253 15.35 34.35 12.37
C ASN A 253 14.96 32.88 12.65
N ALA A 254 14.11 32.26 11.81
CA ALA A 254 13.75 30.86 11.94
C ALA A 254 14.98 29.96 11.71
N TYR A 255 15.78 30.22 10.69
CA TYR A 255 17.01 29.49 10.45
C TYR A 255 18.03 29.64 11.59
N ASP A 256 18.24 30.85 12.10
CA ASP A 256 19.10 31.12 13.26
C ASP A 256 18.60 30.39 14.52
N SER A 257 17.29 30.34 14.71
CA SER A 257 16.67 29.57 15.81
C SER A 257 16.94 28.07 15.66
N TYR A 258 16.81 27.54 14.46
CA TYR A 258 17.16 26.15 14.15
C TYR A 258 18.63 25.85 14.49
N ILE A 259 19.57 26.70 14.08
CA ILE A 259 21.00 26.51 14.36
C ILE A 259 21.25 26.53 15.90
N LYS A 260 20.59 27.42 16.63
CA LYS A 260 20.67 27.46 18.10
C LYS A 260 20.12 26.19 18.75
N SER A 261 18.98 25.70 18.27
CA SER A 261 18.40 24.43 18.73
C SER A 261 19.33 23.26 18.47
N ARG A 262 19.98 23.20 17.30
CA ARG A 262 21.01 22.18 17.01
C ARG A 262 22.18 22.25 17.99
N GLN A 263 22.72 23.44 18.25
CA GLN A 263 23.81 23.62 19.19
C GLN A 263 23.42 23.14 20.59
N PHE A 264 22.20 23.46 21.02
CA PHE A 264 21.69 22.97 22.30
C PHE A 264 21.52 21.45 22.31
N VAL A 265 20.94 20.84 21.26
CA VAL A 265 20.62 19.41 21.22
C VAL A 265 21.87 18.55 21.08
N TYR A 266 22.77 18.89 20.14
CA TYR A 266 23.90 18.05 19.75
C TYR A 266 25.21 18.43 20.44
N GLU A 267 25.30 19.65 21.00
CA GLU A 267 26.55 20.17 21.58
C GLU A 267 27.69 20.11 20.55
N ASP A 268 28.79 19.45 20.88
CA ASP A 268 29.97 19.29 20.02
C ASP A 268 29.91 18.04 19.10
N LYS A 269 28.81 17.29 19.12
CA LYS A 269 28.67 16.10 18.27
C LYS A 269 28.39 16.50 16.82
N PRO A 270 29.22 16.05 15.86
CA PRO A 270 28.99 16.34 14.46
C PRO A 270 27.65 15.70 14.01
N LYS A 271 26.78 16.50 13.40
CA LYS A 271 25.52 16.06 12.83
C LYS A 271 25.26 16.82 11.54
N ASP A 272 24.90 16.09 10.47
CA ASP A 272 24.61 16.69 9.17
C ASP A 272 23.37 17.61 9.26
N VAL A 273 23.38 18.72 8.55
CA VAL A 273 22.21 19.57 8.33
C VAL A 273 21.42 18.94 7.18
N CYS A 274 20.17 18.60 7.40
CA CYS A 274 19.28 18.02 6.39
C CYS A 274 17.82 18.33 6.71
N LEU A 275 16.93 18.09 5.77
CA LEU A 275 15.49 18.36 5.97
C LEU A 275 14.92 17.56 7.14
N MET A 276 15.33 16.30 7.31
CA MET A 276 14.91 15.44 8.43
C MET A 276 15.34 16.02 9.78
N ASP A 277 16.53 16.60 9.85
CA ASP A 277 17.00 17.25 11.07
C ASP A 277 16.20 18.52 11.37
N ILE A 278 15.93 19.35 10.35
CA ILE A 278 15.07 20.52 10.48
C ILE A 278 13.68 20.14 11.00
N ALA A 279 13.08 19.10 10.43
CA ALA A 279 11.75 18.63 10.81
C ALA A 279 11.69 18.10 12.26
N THR A 280 12.77 17.47 12.75
CA THR A 280 12.76 16.76 14.04
C THR A 280 13.46 17.50 15.17
N ILE A 281 14.15 18.61 14.90
CA ILE A 281 14.97 19.30 15.93
C ILE A 281 14.15 19.83 17.11
N ALA A 282 12.96 20.34 16.87
CA ALA A 282 12.09 20.85 17.94
C ALA A 282 11.68 19.75 18.90
N MET A 283 11.33 18.56 18.41
CA MET A 283 11.03 17.39 19.22
C MET A 283 12.24 16.97 20.06
N LYS A 284 13.44 16.92 19.44
CA LYS A 284 14.70 16.58 20.16
C LYS A 284 15.05 17.60 21.24
N GLU A 285 14.78 18.88 20.99
CA GLU A 285 14.98 19.95 21.96
C GLU A 285 14.01 19.81 23.15
N LEU A 286 12.71 19.57 22.87
CA LEU A 286 11.69 19.32 23.91
C LEU A 286 12.07 18.09 24.75
N ARG A 287 12.52 17.01 24.12
CA ARG A 287 12.98 15.81 24.79
C ARG A 287 14.18 16.11 25.71
N LYS A 288 15.20 16.83 25.22
CA LYS A 288 16.35 17.21 26.05
C LYS A 288 15.97 18.10 27.24
N LYS A 289 14.90 18.88 27.12
CA LYS A 289 14.30 19.68 28.19
C LYS A 289 13.39 18.89 29.13
N GLY A 290 13.15 17.60 28.89
CA GLY A 290 12.34 16.73 29.76
C GLY A 290 10.84 16.81 29.57
N TYR A 291 10.33 17.31 28.45
CA TYR A 291 8.89 17.41 28.16
C TYR A 291 8.25 16.17 27.57
N LEU A 292 9.05 15.21 27.06
CA LEU A 292 8.57 14.00 26.40
C LEU A 292 8.92 12.74 27.20
N ASN A 293 8.64 12.78 28.50
CA ASN A 293 8.98 11.68 29.43
C ASN A 293 8.05 10.47 29.26
N ASP A 294 6.91 10.65 28.63
CA ASP A 294 5.93 9.62 28.29
C ASP A 294 6.21 8.93 26.93
N LEU A 295 7.21 9.39 26.20
CA LEU A 295 7.62 8.73 24.95
C LEU A 295 8.16 7.33 25.25
N ASP A 296 7.57 6.33 24.59
CA ASP A 296 8.00 4.96 24.68
C ASP A 296 9.14 4.71 23.67
N GLU A 297 10.35 4.52 24.18
CA GLU A 297 11.55 4.36 23.38
C GLU A 297 11.89 2.88 23.16
N SER A 298 12.00 2.48 21.89
CA SER A 298 12.40 1.12 21.52
C SER A 298 13.08 1.10 20.14
N ASP A 299 13.65 -0.04 19.78
CA ASP A 299 14.17 -0.30 18.42
C ASP A 299 13.04 -0.53 17.39
N GLU A 300 11.78 -0.62 17.83
CA GLU A 300 10.59 -0.71 16.99
C GLU A 300 10.02 0.69 16.80
N ILE A 301 10.29 1.28 15.64
CA ILE A 301 10.01 2.69 15.33
C ILE A 301 8.92 2.88 14.27
N ASN A 302 8.20 1.83 13.89
CA ASN A 302 7.21 1.87 12.82
C ASN A 302 6.02 2.80 13.15
N ALA A 303 5.70 2.97 14.45
CA ALA A 303 4.69 3.91 14.91
C ALA A 303 5.22 4.71 16.11
N CYS A 304 4.77 5.98 16.26
CA CYS A 304 5.04 6.75 17.45
C CYS A 304 4.26 6.14 18.61
N SER A 305 4.92 5.89 19.75
CA SER A 305 4.33 5.26 20.93
C SER A 305 4.56 6.09 22.19
N ILE A 306 3.50 6.28 22.99
CA ILE A 306 3.55 6.92 24.29
C ILE A 306 2.97 6.02 25.37
N VAL A 307 3.47 6.16 26.60
CA VAL A 307 2.94 5.46 27.76
C VAL A 307 1.85 6.31 28.40
N VAL A 308 0.67 5.73 28.58
CA VAL A 308 -0.45 6.40 29.26
C VAL A 308 -0.97 5.52 30.39
N ASN A 309 -1.51 6.16 31.42
CA ASN A 309 -2.20 5.48 32.51
C ASN A 309 -3.69 5.43 32.21
N VAL A 310 -4.27 4.23 32.23
CA VAL A 310 -5.68 3.99 31.93
C VAL A 310 -6.35 3.37 33.16
N ASP A 311 -7.48 3.91 33.55
CA ASP A 311 -8.34 3.27 34.58
C ASP A 311 -9.12 2.12 33.90
N VAL A 312 -8.81 0.89 34.31
CA VAL A 312 -9.51 -0.32 33.88
C VAL A 312 -10.23 -0.90 35.09
N ASP A 313 -11.54 -0.70 35.20
CA ASP A 313 -12.38 -1.18 36.30
C ASP A 313 -11.84 -0.76 37.71
N GLY A 314 -11.41 0.48 37.86
CA GLY A 314 -10.86 1.02 39.09
C GLY A 314 -9.40 0.61 39.37
N ARG A 315 -8.70 0.03 38.39
CA ARG A 315 -7.28 -0.29 38.46
C ARG A 315 -6.51 0.54 37.44
N ASN A 316 -5.46 1.21 37.91
CA ASN A 316 -4.59 1.96 37.02
C ASN A 316 -3.62 0.99 36.29
N GLU A 317 -3.68 0.96 34.94
CA GLU A 317 -2.80 0.15 34.11
C GLU A 317 -2.01 1.04 33.14
N GLU A 318 -0.73 0.72 32.94
CA GLU A 318 0.06 1.36 31.88
C GLU A 318 -0.29 0.74 30.51
N TRP A 319 -0.61 1.61 29.58
CA TRP A 319 -0.90 1.27 28.18
C TRP A 319 0.05 1.99 27.25
N LEU A 320 0.35 1.39 26.11
CA LEU A 320 0.98 2.03 24.98
C LEU A 320 -0.12 2.53 24.05
N VAL A 321 -0.09 3.82 23.73
CA VAL A 321 -0.92 4.41 22.68
C VAL A 321 -0.01 4.74 21.51
N MET A 322 -0.35 4.22 20.35
CA MET A 322 0.44 4.33 19.12
C MET A 322 -0.30 5.14 18.08
N PHE A 323 0.43 6.03 17.44
CA PHE A 323 -0.04 6.83 16.30
C PHE A 323 0.84 6.55 15.09
N LYS A 324 0.19 6.32 13.95
CA LYS A 324 0.84 6.23 12.64
C LYS A 324 0.04 7.03 11.63
N ASN A 325 0.73 7.78 10.78
CA ASN A 325 0.18 8.25 9.51
C ASN A 325 0.96 7.65 8.36
N GLU A 326 0.25 7.33 7.29
CA GLU A 326 0.80 6.73 6.07
C GLU A 326 0.42 7.58 4.88
N THR A 327 1.36 7.79 3.96
CA THR A 327 1.09 8.41 2.67
C THR A 327 1.21 7.37 1.56
N HIS A 328 0.22 7.27 0.69
CA HIS A 328 0.19 6.27 -0.38
C HIS A 328 -0.22 6.91 -1.71
N ASN A 329 0.56 7.91 -2.14
CA ASN A 329 0.22 8.82 -3.23
C ASN A 329 0.28 8.16 -4.60
N HIS A 330 1.45 7.62 -4.99
CA HIS A 330 1.69 7.04 -6.30
C HIS A 330 0.75 5.88 -6.63
N PRO A 331 0.62 4.84 -5.79
CA PRO A 331 -0.32 3.75 -6.08
C PRO A 331 -1.77 4.20 -6.16
N THR A 332 -2.19 5.20 -5.36
CA THR A 332 -3.56 5.73 -5.39
C THR A 332 -3.85 6.50 -6.68
N GLU A 333 -2.87 7.13 -7.31
CA GLU A 333 -3.07 7.79 -8.60
C GLU A 333 -3.26 6.81 -9.75
N ILE A 334 -2.56 5.68 -9.74
CA ILE A 334 -2.57 4.71 -10.85
C ILE A 334 -3.67 3.66 -10.68
N GLU A 335 -3.97 3.28 -9.45
CA GLU A 335 -5.07 2.37 -9.09
C GLU A 335 -5.74 2.88 -7.79
N PRO A 336 -6.75 3.78 -7.91
CA PRO A 336 -7.26 4.54 -6.78
C PRO A 336 -7.88 3.70 -5.66
N PHE A 337 -8.57 2.62 -6.02
CA PHE A 337 -9.27 1.78 -5.04
C PHE A 337 -8.26 0.99 -4.18
N GLY A 338 -7.38 0.22 -4.80
CA GLY A 338 -6.38 -0.60 -4.09
C GLY A 338 -5.34 0.26 -3.40
N GLY A 339 -4.89 1.36 -4.04
CA GLY A 339 -3.91 2.27 -3.46
C GLY A 339 -4.41 2.91 -2.17
N ALA A 340 -5.63 3.43 -2.13
CA ALA A 340 -6.20 4.02 -0.92
C ALA A 340 -6.59 2.95 0.13
N ALA A 341 -7.00 1.76 -0.29
CA ALA A 341 -7.24 0.64 0.60
C ALA A 341 -5.94 0.22 1.32
N THR A 342 -4.84 0.10 0.57
CA THR A 342 -3.52 -0.24 1.10
C THR A 342 -2.95 0.87 2.00
N CYS A 343 -3.26 2.14 1.72
CA CYS A 343 -2.91 3.26 2.60
C CYS A 343 -3.42 3.02 4.03
N LEU A 344 -4.67 2.61 4.19
CA LEU A 344 -5.22 2.27 5.50
C LEU A 344 -4.61 0.97 6.05
N GLY A 345 -4.47 -0.07 5.22
CA GLY A 345 -3.89 -1.36 5.64
C GLY A 345 -2.47 -1.21 6.17
N GLY A 346 -1.60 -0.48 5.46
CA GLY A 346 -0.24 -0.16 5.93
C GLY A 346 -0.23 0.63 7.22
N ALA A 347 -1.07 1.68 7.31
CA ALA A 347 -1.20 2.46 8.53
C ALA A 347 -1.58 1.61 9.75
N ILE A 348 -2.42 0.57 9.58
CA ILE A 348 -2.83 -0.34 10.67
C ILE A 348 -1.68 -1.29 11.05
N ARG A 349 -0.94 -1.82 10.07
CA ARG A 349 0.10 -2.83 10.35
C ARG A 349 1.29 -2.27 11.12
N ASP A 350 1.60 -0.99 11.02
CA ASP A 350 2.69 -0.38 11.77
C ASP A 350 2.47 -0.39 13.29
N PRO A 351 1.36 0.11 13.86
CA PRO A 351 1.06 -0.10 15.28
C PRO A 351 0.91 -1.58 15.64
N LEU A 352 0.42 -2.40 14.71
CA LEU A 352 0.30 -3.84 14.92
C LEU A 352 1.68 -4.51 15.05
N SER A 353 2.71 -4.01 14.36
CA SER A 353 4.10 -4.40 14.58
C SER A 353 4.52 -4.17 16.06
N GLY A 354 4.03 -3.09 16.67
CA GLY A 354 4.14 -2.83 18.10
C GLY A 354 3.13 -3.59 18.98
N ARG A 355 2.40 -4.58 18.43
CA ARG A 355 1.35 -5.38 19.10
C ARG A 355 0.13 -4.56 19.54
N ALA A 356 -0.04 -3.33 19.05
CA ALA A 356 -1.21 -2.53 19.33
C ALA A 356 -2.40 -2.92 18.46
N TYR A 357 -3.60 -2.93 19.06
CA TYR A 357 -4.84 -3.03 18.32
C TYR A 357 -5.29 -1.64 17.89
N VAL A 358 -5.63 -1.48 16.62
CA VAL A 358 -6.08 -0.19 16.07
C VAL A 358 -7.56 0.00 16.32
N TYR A 359 -7.93 1.12 16.93
CA TYR A 359 -9.29 1.47 17.34
C TYR A 359 -9.91 2.56 16.50
N GLN A 360 -9.11 3.44 15.90
CA GLN A 360 -9.56 4.63 15.21
C GLN A 360 -8.72 4.89 13.98
N ALA A 361 -9.39 5.20 12.86
CA ALA A 361 -8.75 5.69 11.63
C ALA A 361 -9.16 7.15 11.35
N MET A 362 -8.32 7.82 10.58
CA MET A 362 -8.53 9.15 10.04
C MET A 362 -8.07 9.17 8.59
N ARG A 363 -8.72 9.97 7.75
CA ARG A 363 -8.33 10.17 6.35
C ARG A 363 -8.28 11.64 6.02
N VAL A 364 -7.13 12.10 5.56
CA VAL A 364 -6.95 13.47 5.06
C VAL A 364 -6.30 13.40 3.69
N THR A 365 -6.90 14.05 2.70
CA THR A 365 -6.41 14.00 1.32
C THR A 365 -6.25 15.37 0.71
N GLY A 366 -5.25 15.53 -0.16
CA GLY A 366 -5.15 16.61 -1.13
C GLY A 366 -5.52 16.10 -2.52
N SER A 367 -6.46 16.71 -3.19
CA SER A 367 -7.03 16.26 -4.46
C SER A 367 -7.21 17.41 -5.43
N GLY A 368 -7.06 17.14 -6.73
CA GLY A 368 -7.59 18.03 -7.77
C GLY A 368 -9.13 18.05 -7.76
N ASP A 369 -9.72 19.03 -8.41
CA ASP A 369 -11.19 19.15 -8.50
C ASP A 369 -11.79 17.94 -9.24
N PRO A 370 -12.64 17.12 -8.59
CA PRO A 370 -13.25 15.94 -9.22
C PRO A 370 -14.29 16.29 -10.30
N ARG A 371 -14.69 17.56 -10.41
CA ARG A 371 -15.61 18.06 -11.45
C ARG A 371 -14.87 18.44 -12.73
N ARG A 372 -13.52 18.40 -12.74
CA ARG A 372 -12.70 18.68 -13.91
C ARG A 372 -13.13 17.80 -15.08
N SER A 373 -13.20 18.40 -16.26
CA SER A 373 -13.57 17.68 -17.49
C SER A 373 -12.61 16.52 -17.78
N ILE A 374 -13.13 15.39 -18.25
CA ILE A 374 -12.31 14.26 -18.69
C ILE A 374 -11.34 14.67 -19.79
N GLN A 375 -11.71 15.64 -20.63
CA GLN A 375 -10.88 16.15 -21.70
C GLN A 375 -9.64 16.91 -21.21
N ASP A 376 -9.68 17.43 -19.98
CA ASP A 376 -8.57 18.14 -19.33
C ASP A 376 -7.67 17.19 -18.51
N THR A 377 -7.85 15.87 -18.67
CA THR A 377 -7.00 14.87 -18.02
C THR A 377 -5.57 14.95 -18.56
N LEU A 378 -4.60 15.07 -17.67
CA LEU A 378 -3.18 15.07 -18.05
C LEU A 378 -2.77 13.74 -18.69
N PRO A 379 -1.87 13.76 -19.71
CA PRO A 379 -1.32 12.55 -20.29
C PRO A 379 -0.77 11.59 -19.22
N GLY A 380 -1.01 10.30 -19.37
CA GLY A 380 -0.55 9.27 -18.42
C GLY A 380 -1.26 9.27 -17.06
N LYS A 381 -2.35 10.03 -16.90
CA LYS A 381 -3.13 10.06 -15.64
C LYS A 381 -4.58 9.60 -15.84
N LEU A 382 -5.19 9.16 -14.76
CA LEU A 382 -6.63 8.92 -14.72
C LEU A 382 -7.40 10.24 -14.50
N PRO A 383 -8.67 10.33 -14.95
CA PRO A 383 -9.52 11.49 -14.65
C PRO A 383 -9.64 11.74 -13.14
N GLN A 384 -9.59 13.03 -12.71
CA GLN A 384 -9.62 13.40 -11.29
C GLN A 384 -10.84 12.84 -10.55
N ARG A 385 -11.99 12.80 -11.20
CA ARG A 385 -13.20 12.18 -10.64
C ARG A 385 -12.99 10.68 -10.35
N LYS A 386 -12.38 9.95 -11.27
CA LYS A 386 -12.12 8.51 -11.11
C LYS A 386 -11.16 8.26 -9.94
N ILE A 387 -10.10 9.08 -9.85
CA ILE A 387 -9.13 8.99 -8.75
C ILE A 387 -9.83 9.27 -7.41
N THR A 388 -10.54 10.38 -7.30
CA THR A 388 -11.16 10.84 -6.05
C THR A 388 -12.23 9.87 -5.55
N THR A 389 -13.14 9.43 -6.43
CA THR A 389 -14.22 8.52 -6.05
C THR A 389 -13.71 7.10 -5.78
N GLY A 390 -12.75 6.62 -6.55
CA GLY A 390 -12.11 5.32 -6.36
C GLY A 390 -11.33 5.25 -5.05
N ALA A 391 -10.54 6.27 -4.74
CA ALA A 391 -9.78 6.36 -3.50
C ALA A 391 -10.69 6.38 -2.26
N ALA A 392 -11.75 7.20 -2.27
CA ALA A 392 -12.73 7.21 -1.19
C ALA A 392 -13.41 5.85 -1.02
N ALA A 393 -13.76 5.19 -2.13
CA ALA A 393 -14.36 3.85 -2.09
C ALA A 393 -13.40 2.79 -1.52
N GLY A 394 -12.14 2.80 -1.93
CA GLY A 394 -11.13 1.83 -1.47
C GLY A 394 -10.85 1.96 0.02
N TYR A 395 -10.57 3.17 0.49
CA TYR A 395 -10.29 3.41 1.91
C TYR A 395 -11.50 3.05 2.80
N SER A 396 -12.71 3.49 2.44
CA SER A 396 -13.92 3.18 3.21
C SER A 396 -14.25 1.69 3.19
N SER A 397 -14.04 1.01 2.06
CA SER A 397 -14.25 -0.44 1.94
C SER A 397 -13.32 -1.20 2.86
N TYR A 398 -12.05 -0.82 2.93
CA TYR A 398 -11.08 -1.46 3.82
C TYR A 398 -11.49 -1.33 5.30
N GLY A 399 -11.76 -0.10 5.76
CA GLY A 399 -12.18 0.17 7.12
C GLY A 399 -13.46 -0.57 7.50
N ASN A 400 -14.46 -0.55 6.63
CA ASN A 400 -15.74 -1.22 6.86
C ASN A 400 -15.59 -2.75 6.96
N GLN A 401 -14.74 -3.38 6.13
CA GLN A 401 -14.52 -4.82 6.16
C GLN A 401 -13.83 -5.30 7.45
N ILE A 402 -12.92 -4.52 8.01
CA ILE A 402 -12.27 -4.89 9.27
C ILE A 402 -13.03 -4.39 10.51
N GLY A 403 -14.08 -3.59 10.33
CA GLY A 403 -14.84 -3.02 11.44
C GLY A 403 -14.09 -1.93 12.19
N LEU A 404 -13.43 -1.02 11.47
CA LEU A 404 -12.67 0.10 12.00
C LEU A 404 -13.37 1.42 11.67
N ALA A 405 -13.70 2.20 12.68
CA ALA A 405 -14.25 3.53 12.50
C ALA A 405 -13.23 4.49 11.88
N THR A 406 -13.63 5.24 10.84
CA THR A 406 -12.87 6.37 10.33
C THR A 406 -13.53 7.65 10.85
N GLY A 407 -13.12 8.09 12.04
CA GLY A 407 -13.79 9.16 12.79
C GLY A 407 -13.54 10.56 12.26
N GLN A 408 -12.53 10.75 11.41
CA GLN A 408 -12.26 12.01 10.74
C GLN A 408 -11.95 11.78 9.27
N VAL A 409 -12.69 12.45 8.39
CA VAL A 409 -12.47 12.43 6.94
C VAL A 409 -12.51 13.87 6.43
N ALA A 410 -11.47 14.26 5.72
CA ALA A 410 -11.38 15.57 5.08
C ALA A 410 -10.66 15.46 3.73
N GLU A 411 -11.18 16.12 2.71
CA GLU A 411 -10.49 16.35 1.43
C GLU A 411 -10.27 17.84 1.23
N ILE A 412 -9.06 18.20 0.83
CA ILE A 412 -8.64 19.56 0.48
C ILE A 412 -8.40 19.56 -1.03
N TYR A 413 -9.00 20.53 -1.72
CA TYR A 413 -8.95 20.61 -3.17
C TYR A 413 -8.07 21.77 -3.60
N ASP A 414 -7.06 21.46 -4.42
CA ASP A 414 -6.16 22.45 -5.01
C ASP A 414 -5.66 21.95 -6.37
N GLU A 415 -5.42 22.86 -7.31
CA GLU A 415 -4.96 22.52 -8.67
C GLU A 415 -3.60 21.84 -8.69
N ASP A 416 -2.71 22.11 -7.72
CA ASP A 416 -1.40 21.48 -7.63
C ASP A 416 -1.50 19.97 -7.38
N TYR A 417 -2.58 19.51 -6.72
CA TYR A 417 -2.84 18.07 -6.53
C TYR A 417 -3.28 17.32 -7.78
N VAL A 418 -3.50 18.01 -8.91
CA VAL A 418 -3.66 17.36 -10.21
C VAL A 418 -2.35 16.71 -10.66
N ALA A 419 -1.21 17.35 -10.36
CA ALA A 419 0.11 16.80 -10.65
C ALA A 419 0.42 15.59 -9.78
N LYS A 420 0.13 15.67 -8.48
CA LYS A 420 0.34 14.58 -7.51
C LYS A 420 -0.69 14.62 -6.39
N ARG A 421 -1.57 13.61 -6.35
CA ARG A 421 -2.50 13.44 -5.24
C ARG A 421 -1.77 13.20 -3.93
N MET A 422 -2.29 13.71 -2.83
CA MET A 422 -1.86 13.42 -1.47
C MET A 422 -2.91 12.52 -0.80
N GLU A 423 -2.66 11.21 -0.70
CA GLU A 423 -3.51 10.29 0.05
C GLU A 423 -2.86 10.01 1.40
N ILE A 424 -3.51 10.42 2.49
CA ILE A 424 -3.00 10.24 3.85
C ILE A 424 -4.03 9.47 4.67
N GLY A 425 -3.60 8.32 5.20
CA GLY A 425 -4.30 7.56 6.22
C GLY A 425 -3.59 7.69 7.56
N ALA A 426 -4.32 7.87 8.64
CA ALA A 426 -3.75 7.87 9.98
C ALA A 426 -4.57 6.99 10.91
N VAL A 427 -3.93 6.42 11.91
CA VAL A 427 -4.58 5.52 12.86
C VAL A 427 -4.06 5.72 14.29
N ILE A 428 -4.93 5.37 15.25
CA ILE A 428 -4.58 5.28 16.65
C ILE A 428 -4.82 3.84 17.11
N GLY A 429 -3.75 3.22 17.62
CA GLY A 429 -3.77 1.90 18.24
C GLY A 429 -3.39 1.94 19.70
N ALA A 430 -3.74 0.89 20.45
CA ALA A 430 -3.35 0.78 21.85
C ALA A 430 -3.14 -0.69 22.25
N ALA A 431 -2.28 -0.90 23.24
CA ALA A 431 -2.06 -2.19 23.88
C ALA A 431 -1.71 -2.02 25.37
N PRO A 432 -2.11 -2.94 26.26
CA PRO A 432 -1.54 -2.99 27.60
C PRO A 432 -0.02 -3.16 27.50
N LYS A 433 0.75 -2.27 28.12
CA LYS A 433 2.23 -2.28 28.08
C LYS A 433 2.82 -3.64 28.49
N LYS A 434 2.22 -4.30 29.46
CA LYS A 434 2.59 -5.66 29.93
C LYS A 434 2.52 -6.75 28.87
N ASN A 435 1.75 -6.53 27.78
CA ASN A 435 1.56 -7.49 26.69
C ASN A 435 2.56 -7.29 25.55
N VAL A 436 3.41 -6.25 25.62
CA VAL A 436 4.37 -5.90 24.57
C VAL A 436 5.77 -6.22 25.06
N VAL A 437 6.29 -7.36 24.60
CA VAL A 437 7.69 -7.75 24.85
C VAL A 437 8.55 -7.14 23.74
N ARG A 438 9.67 -6.54 24.13
CA ARG A 438 10.65 -5.94 23.22
C ARG A 438 12.02 -6.48 23.57
N SER A 439 12.37 -7.60 22.92
CA SER A 439 13.65 -8.26 23.11
C SER A 439 14.41 -8.24 21.79
N ARG A 440 15.73 -8.08 21.87
CA ARG A 440 16.57 -8.25 20.69
C ARG A 440 16.54 -9.69 20.24
N PRO A 441 16.36 -9.95 18.92
CA PRO A 441 16.49 -11.29 18.38
C PRO A 441 17.88 -11.87 18.60
N GLU A 442 17.95 -13.15 18.93
CA GLU A 442 19.19 -13.87 19.21
C GLU A 442 19.41 -14.98 18.19
N PRO A 443 20.67 -15.37 17.92
CA PRO A 443 20.96 -16.50 17.02
C PRO A 443 20.20 -17.76 17.43
N GLY A 444 19.46 -18.34 16.48
CA GLY A 444 18.58 -19.48 16.70
C GLY A 444 17.11 -19.13 16.85
N ASP A 445 16.76 -17.87 17.04
CA ASP A 445 15.36 -17.40 16.96
C ASP A 445 14.83 -17.62 15.54
N VAL A 446 13.53 -17.84 15.46
CA VAL A 446 12.85 -18.21 14.22
C VAL A 446 11.94 -17.10 13.76
N ILE A 447 11.94 -16.86 12.46
CA ILE A 447 11.04 -15.88 11.85
C ILE A 447 9.90 -16.58 11.14
N ILE A 448 8.69 -16.22 11.54
CA ILE A 448 7.43 -16.71 10.97
C ILE A 448 6.83 -15.62 10.08
N LEU A 449 6.54 -15.99 8.83
CA LEU A 449 5.68 -15.22 7.95
C LEU A 449 4.23 -15.59 8.28
N LEU A 450 3.46 -14.60 8.72
CA LEU A 450 2.08 -14.73 9.15
C LEU A 450 1.16 -13.97 8.19
N GLY A 451 0.06 -14.57 7.76
CA GLY A 451 -1.01 -13.88 7.04
C GLY A 451 -1.12 -14.28 5.57
N GLY A 452 -1.14 -13.31 4.67
CA GLY A 452 -1.36 -13.50 3.23
C GLY A 452 -0.21 -14.21 2.51
N ARG A 453 -0.48 -14.64 1.28
CA ARG A 453 0.49 -15.28 0.39
C ARG A 453 1.15 -14.25 -0.53
N THR A 454 2.32 -14.59 -1.05
CA THR A 454 3.11 -13.74 -1.95
C THR A 454 2.68 -13.91 -3.40
N GLY A 455 2.44 -12.80 -4.08
CA GLY A 455 2.22 -12.70 -5.52
C GLY A 455 3.19 -11.71 -6.16
N ARG A 456 2.92 -11.29 -7.41
CA ARG A 456 3.66 -10.21 -8.10
C ARG A 456 3.22 -8.83 -7.67
N ASP A 457 2.10 -8.73 -6.97
CA ASP A 457 1.57 -7.46 -6.47
C ASP A 457 2.60 -6.75 -5.56
N GLY A 458 2.84 -5.48 -5.85
CA GLY A 458 3.84 -4.67 -5.15
C GLY A 458 5.30 -4.94 -5.53
N CYS A 459 5.59 -5.79 -6.54
CA CYS A 459 6.96 -5.96 -7.03
C CYS A 459 7.47 -4.65 -7.64
N GLY A 460 8.47 -4.05 -7.01
CA GLY A 460 9.02 -2.76 -7.42
C GLY A 460 8.24 -1.53 -6.92
N GLY A 461 7.27 -1.68 -6.02
CA GLY A 461 6.48 -0.58 -5.46
C GLY A 461 7.36 0.51 -4.80
N ALA A 462 8.32 0.13 -3.98
CA ALA A 462 9.26 1.05 -3.34
C ALA A 462 10.11 1.83 -4.36
N THR A 463 10.64 1.15 -5.37
CA THR A 463 11.44 1.79 -6.42
C THR A 463 10.59 2.63 -7.36
N GLY A 464 9.38 2.20 -7.70
CA GLY A 464 8.41 2.95 -8.50
C GLY A 464 7.96 4.23 -7.81
N SER A 465 7.68 4.17 -6.51
CA SER A 465 7.33 5.34 -5.68
C SER A 465 8.48 6.35 -5.53
N SER A 466 9.71 5.95 -5.86
CA SER A 466 10.90 6.82 -5.85
C SER A 466 11.20 7.47 -7.21
N LYS A 467 10.34 7.29 -8.22
CA LYS A 467 10.52 7.80 -9.59
C LYS A 467 9.46 8.83 -9.95
N GLU A 468 9.74 9.62 -10.98
CA GLU A 468 8.76 10.52 -11.60
C GLU A 468 7.66 9.72 -12.31
N HIS A 469 6.43 10.21 -12.23
CA HIS A 469 5.30 9.68 -12.98
C HIS A 469 5.40 10.15 -14.43
N THR A 470 5.44 9.21 -15.38
CA THR A 470 5.53 9.46 -16.82
C THR A 470 4.25 9.04 -17.54
N GLU A 471 4.11 9.39 -18.82
CA GLU A 471 2.99 8.94 -19.65
C GLU A 471 2.89 7.41 -19.76
N GLU A 472 4.03 6.72 -19.65
CA GLU A 472 4.12 5.25 -19.72
C GLU A 472 3.75 4.56 -18.42
N SER A 473 3.69 5.29 -17.30
CA SER A 473 3.44 4.70 -15.96
C SER A 473 2.14 3.89 -15.91
N LEU A 474 1.07 4.35 -16.58
CA LEU A 474 -0.20 3.61 -16.68
C LEU A 474 -0.11 2.29 -17.49
N PHE A 475 1.00 2.01 -18.15
CA PHE A 475 1.16 0.77 -18.91
C PHE A 475 2.24 -0.14 -18.31
N THR A 476 3.13 0.39 -17.49
CA THR A 476 4.32 -0.31 -16.98
C THR A 476 4.27 -0.64 -15.51
N CYS A 477 3.51 0.13 -14.71
CA CYS A 477 3.51 0.03 -13.24
C CYS A 477 2.52 -1.01 -12.68
N GLY A 478 1.96 -1.90 -13.48
CA GLY A 478 0.95 -2.86 -13.03
C GLY A 478 1.40 -3.77 -11.89
N ALA A 479 2.67 -4.17 -11.87
CA ALA A 479 3.23 -4.97 -10.79
C ALA A 479 3.47 -4.16 -9.49
N GLU A 480 3.57 -2.84 -9.58
CA GLU A 480 3.83 -1.94 -8.43
C GLU A 480 2.58 -1.76 -7.55
N VAL A 481 1.40 -2.04 -8.08
CA VAL A 481 0.14 -1.88 -7.35
C VAL A 481 -0.06 -3.00 -6.35
N GLN A 482 -0.30 -2.62 -5.12
CA GLN A 482 -0.59 -3.52 -4.00
C GLN A 482 -2.11 -3.69 -3.85
N LYS A 483 -2.54 -4.91 -3.57
CA LYS A 483 -3.97 -5.26 -3.37
C LYS A 483 -4.18 -5.79 -1.96
N GLY A 484 -5.00 -5.11 -1.18
CA GLY A 484 -5.29 -5.45 0.22
C GLY A 484 -6.30 -6.58 0.40
N ASN A 485 -6.20 -7.29 1.53
CA ASN A 485 -7.17 -8.27 2.01
C ASN A 485 -7.57 -7.94 3.47
N PRO A 486 -8.52 -7.02 3.70
CA PRO A 486 -8.90 -6.56 5.03
C PRO A 486 -9.32 -7.69 5.99
N PRO A 487 -10.05 -8.75 5.56
CA PRO A 487 -10.37 -9.87 6.45
C PRO A 487 -9.15 -10.60 7.01
N THR A 488 -8.07 -10.71 6.25
CA THR A 488 -6.81 -11.29 6.75
C THR A 488 -6.18 -10.39 7.81
N GLU A 489 -6.13 -9.10 7.59
CA GLU A 489 -5.61 -8.14 8.57
C GLU A 489 -6.43 -8.11 9.86
N ARG A 490 -7.76 -8.21 9.75
CA ARG A 490 -8.65 -8.36 10.91
C ARG A 490 -8.28 -9.56 11.78
N LYS A 491 -7.99 -10.70 11.16
CA LYS A 491 -7.58 -11.92 11.86
C LYS A 491 -6.23 -11.73 12.57
N ILE A 492 -5.27 -11.05 11.93
CA ILE A 492 -3.96 -10.74 12.52
C ILE A 492 -4.12 -9.83 13.75
N GLN A 493 -4.95 -8.77 13.64
CA GLN A 493 -5.24 -7.90 14.78
C GLN A 493 -5.83 -8.67 15.97
N ARG A 494 -6.76 -9.61 15.70
CA ARG A 494 -7.37 -10.46 16.75
C ARG A 494 -6.33 -11.36 17.39
N LEU A 495 -5.47 -11.98 16.60
CA LEU A 495 -4.40 -12.84 17.08
C LEU A 495 -3.44 -12.06 18.00
N PHE A 496 -2.99 -10.89 17.58
CA PHE A 496 -2.03 -10.08 18.35
C PHE A 496 -2.65 -9.46 19.60
N ARG A 497 -3.96 -9.27 19.64
CA ARG A 497 -4.68 -8.83 20.84
C ARG A 497 -4.69 -9.89 21.96
N ASN A 498 -4.42 -11.15 21.65
CA ASN A 498 -4.33 -12.23 22.63
C ASN A 498 -2.99 -12.15 23.41
N PRO A 499 -3.00 -11.90 24.73
CA PRO A 499 -1.77 -11.78 25.52
C PRO A 499 -0.87 -13.02 25.47
N SER A 500 -1.46 -14.22 25.34
CA SER A 500 -0.69 -15.46 25.24
C SER A 500 0.09 -15.59 23.95
N VAL A 501 -0.27 -14.78 22.93
CA VAL A 501 0.42 -14.72 21.65
C VAL A 501 1.37 -13.54 21.57
N SER A 502 0.90 -12.33 21.92
CA SER A 502 1.70 -11.11 21.83
C SER A 502 2.99 -11.19 22.67
N THR A 503 2.93 -11.86 23.83
CA THR A 503 4.10 -12.04 24.71
C THR A 503 5.15 -13.04 24.18
N MET A 504 4.83 -13.84 23.17
CA MET A 504 5.82 -14.69 22.48
C MET A 504 6.62 -13.90 21.41
N ILE A 505 6.13 -12.75 21.00
CA ILE A 505 6.73 -11.96 19.92
C ILE A 505 7.87 -11.12 20.47
N LYS A 506 9.10 -11.43 20.10
CA LYS A 506 10.30 -10.66 20.46
C LYS A 506 10.41 -9.36 19.69
N LYS A 507 10.22 -9.43 18.38
CA LYS A 507 10.20 -8.30 17.43
C LYS A 507 9.28 -8.64 16.26
N CYS A 508 8.67 -7.62 15.67
CA CYS A 508 7.75 -7.80 14.55
C CYS A 508 7.91 -6.64 13.56
N ASN A 509 7.71 -6.94 12.28
CA ASN A 509 7.65 -5.94 11.22
C ASN A 509 6.52 -6.28 10.24
N ASP A 510 5.93 -5.27 9.60
CA ASP A 510 4.95 -5.49 8.53
C ASP A 510 5.66 -5.74 7.19
N PHE A 511 4.91 -6.26 6.21
CA PHE A 511 5.36 -6.37 4.84
C PHE A 511 4.85 -5.16 4.05
N GLY A 512 5.58 -4.05 4.19
CA GLY A 512 5.44 -2.90 3.32
C GLY A 512 6.50 -2.92 2.22
N ALA A 513 7.10 -1.76 1.98
CA ALA A 513 8.14 -1.57 0.97
C ALA A 513 9.27 -2.61 1.05
N GLY A 514 9.62 -3.16 -0.09
CA GLY A 514 10.72 -4.12 -0.23
C GLY A 514 10.42 -5.57 0.19
N GLY A 515 9.20 -5.86 0.58
CA GLY A 515 8.73 -7.22 0.82
C GLY A 515 9.59 -8.03 1.81
N VAL A 516 9.88 -9.28 1.49
CA VAL A 516 10.69 -10.19 2.33
C VAL A 516 12.06 -9.59 2.66
N SER A 517 12.70 -8.94 1.68
CA SER A 517 14.07 -8.42 1.86
C SER A 517 14.16 -7.35 2.95
N VAL A 518 13.17 -6.47 3.04
CA VAL A 518 13.12 -5.40 4.05
C VAL A 518 12.40 -5.85 5.30
N ALA A 519 11.16 -6.35 5.19
CA ALA A 519 10.35 -6.73 6.35
C ALA A 519 11.04 -7.76 7.27
N ILE A 520 11.65 -8.79 6.69
CA ILE A 520 12.45 -9.76 7.45
C ILE A 520 13.85 -9.22 7.69
N GLY A 521 14.44 -8.59 6.65
CA GLY A 521 15.82 -8.12 6.69
C GLY A 521 16.14 -7.16 7.83
N GLU A 522 15.19 -6.36 8.31
CA GLU A 522 15.36 -5.38 9.39
C GLU A 522 15.16 -5.96 10.79
N LEU A 523 14.75 -7.22 10.91
CA LEU A 523 14.46 -7.82 12.21
C LEU A 523 15.73 -8.14 13.01
N ALA A 524 16.82 -8.52 12.34
CA ALA A 524 18.10 -8.83 12.99
C ALA A 524 19.28 -8.54 12.06
N ASP A 525 20.49 -8.39 12.63
CA ASP A 525 21.70 -8.14 11.87
C ASP A 525 22.11 -9.34 11.00
N GLY A 526 22.00 -10.55 11.53
CA GLY A 526 22.30 -11.79 10.83
C GLY A 526 21.05 -12.61 10.55
N LEU A 527 20.82 -12.98 9.28
CA LEU A 527 19.60 -13.66 8.84
C LEU A 527 19.88 -14.67 7.75
N SER A 528 19.27 -15.84 7.87
CA SER A 528 19.21 -16.85 6.81
C SER A 528 17.74 -17.08 6.43
N ILE A 529 17.35 -16.65 5.22
CA ILE A 529 15.99 -16.71 4.68
C ILE A 529 15.92 -17.78 3.62
N ASN A 530 14.92 -18.65 3.69
CA ASN A 530 14.64 -19.64 2.65
C ASN A 530 13.40 -19.24 1.86
N LEU A 531 13.60 -18.74 0.65
CA LEU A 531 12.53 -18.26 -0.23
C LEU A 531 11.66 -19.41 -0.77
N ASP A 532 12.16 -20.65 -0.78
CA ASP A 532 11.35 -21.82 -1.17
C ASP A 532 10.20 -22.10 -0.20
N LEU A 533 10.29 -21.60 1.05
CA LEU A 533 9.27 -21.73 2.09
C LEU A 533 8.25 -20.62 2.10
N ILE A 534 8.44 -19.58 1.31
CA ILE A 534 7.50 -18.45 1.22
C ILE A 534 6.18 -18.93 0.60
N PRO A 535 5.03 -18.79 1.29
CA PRO A 535 3.73 -19.12 0.73
C PRO A 535 3.41 -18.26 -0.50
N LYS A 536 3.01 -18.90 -1.60
CA LYS A 536 2.75 -18.27 -2.89
C LYS A 536 1.25 -18.25 -3.20
N LYS A 537 0.77 -17.19 -3.83
CA LYS A 537 -0.61 -17.10 -4.36
C LYS A 537 -0.79 -18.02 -5.56
N TYR A 538 0.26 -18.18 -6.36
CA TYR A 538 0.34 -19.01 -7.55
C TYR A 538 1.79 -19.39 -7.84
N GLU A 539 2.00 -20.43 -8.62
CA GLU A 539 3.34 -20.83 -9.06
C GLU A 539 3.88 -19.91 -10.17
N GLY A 540 5.19 -19.98 -10.43
CA GLY A 540 5.84 -19.20 -11.49
C GLY A 540 6.50 -17.91 -11.00
N LEU A 541 6.54 -17.65 -9.68
CA LEU A 541 7.33 -16.58 -9.09
C LEU A 541 8.81 -16.99 -9.05
N ASP A 542 9.70 -16.07 -9.46
CA ASP A 542 11.14 -16.28 -9.34
C ASP A 542 11.68 -15.85 -7.97
N GLY A 543 12.97 -16.12 -7.73
CA GLY A 543 13.61 -15.79 -6.45
C GLY A 543 13.68 -14.31 -6.16
N THR A 544 13.78 -13.46 -7.20
CA THR A 544 13.78 -12.00 -7.06
C THR A 544 12.40 -11.48 -6.69
N GLU A 545 11.36 -11.93 -7.41
CA GLU A 545 9.97 -11.59 -7.13
C GLU A 545 9.59 -11.99 -5.69
N LEU A 546 10.00 -13.19 -5.24
CA LEU A 546 9.78 -13.64 -3.86
C LEU A 546 10.49 -12.77 -2.82
N ALA A 547 11.68 -12.25 -3.15
CA ALA A 547 12.48 -11.42 -2.25
C ALA A 547 11.92 -10.01 -2.06
N ILE A 548 11.35 -9.40 -3.13
CA ILE A 548 11.00 -7.98 -3.13
C ILE A 548 9.48 -7.69 -3.27
N SER A 549 8.63 -8.71 -3.43
CA SER A 549 7.18 -8.51 -3.52
C SER A 549 6.60 -7.93 -2.23
N GLU A 550 5.80 -6.88 -2.38
CA GLU A 550 5.15 -6.16 -1.29
C GLU A 550 3.69 -6.62 -1.08
N SER A 551 3.37 -7.88 -1.38
CA SER A 551 2.04 -8.43 -1.11
C SER A 551 1.62 -8.14 0.32
N GLN A 552 0.44 -7.57 0.48
CA GLN A 552 -0.04 -6.98 1.72
C GLN A 552 -0.58 -8.02 2.72
N GLU A 553 -0.96 -7.55 3.91
CA GLU A 553 -1.51 -8.32 5.05
C GLU A 553 -0.63 -9.51 5.45
N ARG A 554 0.66 -9.25 5.48
CA ARG A 554 1.67 -10.18 6.01
C ARG A 554 2.43 -9.52 7.16
N MET A 555 2.82 -10.31 8.15
CA MET A 555 3.68 -9.88 9.25
C MET A 555 4.88 -10.81 9.37
N ALA A 556 6.05 -10.25 9.58
CA ALA A 556 7.26 -10.98 9.93
C ALA A 556 7.42 -10.98 11.45
N VAL A 557 7.35 -12.15 12.08
CA VAL A 557 7.31 -12.29 13.53
C VAL A 557 8.51 -13.08 14.02
N VAL A 558 9.30 -12.52 14.93
CA VAL A 558 10.41 -13.21 15.58
C VAL A 558 9.92 -13.85 16.88
N VAL A 559 10.09 -15.15 16.99
CA VAL A 559 9.77 -15.91 18.20
C VAL A 559 10.95 -16.78 18.62
N ALA A 560 11.02 -17.13 19.91
CA ALA A 560 11.95 -18.14 20.37
C ALA A 560 11.63 -19.51 19.75
N LYS A 561 12.66 -20.34 19.52
CA LYS A 561 12.52 -21.64 18.86
C LYS A 561 11.47 -22.53 19.54
N GLU A 562 11.39 -22.50 20.86
CA GLU A 562 10.44 -23.25 21.67
C GLU A 562 8.99 -22.80 21.50
N ASP A 563 8.74 -21.55 21.12
CA ASP A 563 7.40 -20.99 20.99
C ASP A 563 6.80 -21.15 19.58
N VAL A 564 7.58 -21.57 18.58
CA VAL A 564 7.15 -21.69 17.19
C VAL A 564 5.85 -22.50 17.04
N ASN A 565 5.79 -23.69 17.63
CA ASN A 565 4.60 -24.54 17.49
C ASN A 565 3.36 -23.95 18.17
N ARG A 566 3.55 -23.26 19.31
CA ARG A 566 2.45 -22.60 20.02
C ARG A 566 1.91 -21.43 19.21
N PHE A 567 2.79 -20.62 18.63
CA PHE A 567 2.43 -19.49 17.77
C PHE A 567 1.67 -19.97 16.53
N ILE A 568 2.20 -20.95 15.79
CA ILE A 568 1.55 -21.51 14.59
C ILE A 568 0.18 -22.11 14.93
N LYS A 569 0.04 -22.79 16.07
CA LYS A 569 -1.24 -23.31 16.51
C LYS A 569 -2.25 -22.18 16.75
N ALA A 570 -1.88 -21.13 17.46
CA ALA A 570 -2.74 -19.97 17.70
C ALA A 570 -3.14 -19.24 16.40
N ALA A 571 -2.23 -19.12 15.44
CA ALA A 571 -2.53 -18.57 14.14
C ALA A 571 -3.58 -19.39 13.38
N ARG A 572 -3.48 -20.72 13.41
CA ARG A 572 -4.48 -21.63 12.79
C ARG A 572 -5.85 -21.52 13.44
N GLU A 573 -5.93 -21.28 14.74
CA GLU A 573 -7.20 -21.05 15.45
C GLU A 573 -7.92 -19.79 14.97
N GLU A 574 -7.19 -18.79 14.46
CA GLU A 574 -7.74 -17.60 13.79
C GLU A 574 -7.88 -17.78 12.25
N ASN A 575 -7.71 -19.00 11.73
CA ASN A 575 -7.67 -19.27 10.28
C ASN A 575 -6.63 -18.41 9.53
N LEU A 576 -5.45 -18.28 10.11
CA LEU A 576 -4.29 -17.64 9.50
C LEU A 576 -3.25 -18.69 9.09
N GLU A 577 -2.62 -18.46 7.95
CA GLU A 577 -1.44 -19.17 7.52
C GLU A 577 -0.21 -18.62 8.26
N ALA A 578 0.63 -19.50 8.78
CA ALA A 578 1.86 -19.13 9.49
C ALA A 578 2.95 -20.12 9.12
N THR A 579 4.03 -19.63 8.51
CA THR A 579 5.10 -20.45 7.96
C THR A 579 6.46 -19.97 8.46
N THR A 580 7.28 -20.88 8.95
CA THR A 580 8.68 -20.59 9.28
C THR A 580 9.49 -20.39 8.00
N VAL A 581 10.08 -19.20 7.83
CA VAL A 581 10.76 -18.82 6.58
C VAL A 581 12.22 -18.41 6.76
N ALA A 582 12.62 -18.07 8.00
CA ALA A 582 13.98 -17.64 8.28
C ALA A 582 14.42 -17.97 9.71
N VAL A 583 15.74 -17.89 9.92
CA VAL A 583 16.39 -18.06 11.22
C VAL A 583 17.39 -16.93 11.42
N VAL A 584 17.47 -16.44 12.66
CA VAL A 584 18.49 -15.46 13.07
C VAL A 584 19.84 -16.16 13.20
N THR A 585 20.88 -15.57 12.61
CA THR A 585 22.25 -16.10 12.60
C THR A 585 23.20 -15.23 13.40
N ALA A 586 24.33 -15.78 13.83
CA ALA A 586 25.37 -15.03 14.53
C ALA A 586 26.21 -14.14 13.59
N GLU A 587 26.31 -14.50 12.32
CA GLU A 587 27.03 -13.71 11.33
C GLU A 587 26.16 -12.52 10.88
N PRO A 588 26.60 -11.25 10.96
CA PRO A 588 25.83 -10.09 10.58
C PRO A 588 25.75 -9.96 9.05
N ARG A 589 24.96 -10.80 8.43
CA ARG A 589 24.78 -10.93 6.99
C ARG A 589 23.33 -11.26 6.63
N LEU A 590 22.81 -10.62 5.61
CA LEU A 590 21.55 -10.98 4.99
C LEU A 590 21.81 -12.05 3.93
N THR A 591 21.31 -13.25 4.17
CA THR A 591 21.44 -14.38 3.23
C THR A 591 20.06 -14.88 2.82
N MET A 592 19.83 -15.07 1.51
CA MET A 592 18.62 -15.67 0.97
C MET A 592 18.96 -16.82 0.03
N SER A 593 18.26 -17.93 0.21
CA SER A 593 18.37 -19.10 -0.68
C SER A 593 17.08 -19.35 -1.45
N TRP A 594 17.21 -19.79 -2.69
CA TRP A 594 16.14 -20.21 -3.57
C TRP A 594 16.58 -21.40 -4.42
N ARG A 595 15.76 -22.45 -4.49
CA ARG A 595 16.08 -23.73 -5.15
C ARG A 595 17.42 -24.30 -4.70
N GLY A 596 17.70 -24.19 -3.39
CA GLY A 596 18.94 -24.69 -2.79
C GLY A 596 20.20 -23.89 -3.15
N LYS A 597 20.08 -22.75 -3.86
CA LYS A 597 21.19 -21.84 -4.21
C LYS A 597 21.08 -20.55 -3.42
N THR A 598 22.21 -20.03 -2.96
CA THR A 598 22.26 -18.68 -2.38
C THR A 598 22.15 -17.66 -3.49
N ILE A 599 21.10 -16.81 -3.45
CA ILE A 599 20.84 -15.74 -4.43
C ILE A 599 21.07 -14.35 -3.85
N VAL A 600 21.16 -14.22 -2.52
CA VAL A 600 21.53 -12.98 -1.83
C VAL A 600 22.50 -13.33 -0.72
N SER A 601 23.62 -12.63 -0.65
CA SER A 601 24.58 -12.70 0.46
C SER A 601 25.31 -11.36 0.58
N ILE A 602 24.79 -10.48 1.46
CA ILE A 602 25.25 -9.11 1.61
C ILE A 602 25.55 -8.83 3.09
N SER A 603 26.69 -8.21 3.39
CA SER A 603 27.04 -7.87 4.77
C SER A 603 26.10 -6.80 5.33
N ARG A 604 25.77 -6.90 6.62
CA ARG A 604 24.93 -5.92 7.30
C ARG A 604 25.56 -4.52 7.28
N ASP A 605 26.86 -4.44 7.49
CA ASP A 605 27.58 -3.17 7.48
C ASP A 605 27.41 -2.45 6.14
N PHE A 606 27.44 -3.18 5.02
CA PHE A 606 27.25 -2.58 3.71
C PHE A 606 25.81 -2.10 3.50
N LEU A 607 24.81 -2.90 3.83
CA LEU A 607 23.42 -2.48 3.74
C LEU A 607 23.13 -1.24 4.58
N ASN A 608 23.68 -1.17 5.79
CA ASN A 608 23.47 -0.07 6.74
C ASN A 608 24.20 1.22 6.34
N THR A 609 25.07 1.22 5.32
CA THR A 609 25.65 2.47 4.80
C THR A 609 24.58 3.37 4.18
N ASN A 610 23.47 2.78 3.73
CA ASN A 610 22.41 3.48 3.00
C ASN A 610 22.91 4.23 1.75
N GLY A 611 23.95 3.68 1.07
CA GLY A 611 24.53 4.24 -0.13
C GLY A 611 25.49 5.43 0.13
N VAL A 612 25.76 6.17 -0.90
CA VAL A 612 26.68 7.31 -0.87
C VAL A 612 26.00 8.53 -0.27
N LYS A 613 26.70 9.27 0.60
CA LYS A 613 26.20 10.55 1.13
C LYS A 613 25.99 11.56 0.01
N GLN A 614 24.82 12.17 -0.01
CA GLN A 614 24.49 13.22 -0.96
C GLN A 614 24.59 14.60 -0.34
N TYR A 615 24.91 15.60 -1.15
CA TYR A 615 25.10 16.98 -0.73
C TYR A 615 24.32 17.93 -1.65
N SER A 616 23.80 19.01 -1.08
CA SER A 616 23.12 20.06 -1.82
C SER A 616 23.39 21.42 -1.20
N ASP A 617 23.48 22.45 -2.04
CA ASP A 617 23.45 23.85 -1.62
C ASP A 617 22.01 24.36 -1.76
N VAL A 618 21.56 25.16 -0.80
CA VAL A 618 20.21 25.69 -0.75
C VAL A 618 20.24 27.21 -0.86
N PHE A 619 19.50 27.73 -1.83
CA PHE A 619 19.23 29.16 -1.97
C PHE A 619 17.74 29.42 -1.70
N VAL A 620 17.43 30.22 -0.68
CA VAL A 620 16.09 30.60 -0.31
C VAL A 620 15.79 31.98 -0.87
N THR A 621 14.90 32.06 -1.84
CA THR A 621 14.49 33.33 -2.44
C THR A 621 13.68 34.19 -1.46
N ALA A 622 13.82 35.50 -1.57
CA ALA A 622 13.02 36.42 -0.77
C ALA A 622 11.53 36.26 -1.11
N PRO A 623 10.62 36.20 -0.10
CA PRO A 623 9.19 36.17 -0.36
C PRO A 623 8.74 37.39 -1.17
N SER A 624 7.78 37.18 -2.09
CA SER A 624 7.21 38.24 -2.87
C SER A 624 6.42 39.24 -1.98
N GLU A 625 6.25 40.48 -2.45
CA GLU A 625 5.43 41.47 -1.76
C GLU A 625 3.93 41.17 -1.78
N ASN A 626 3.52 40.21 -2.60
CA ASN A 626 2.12 39.78 -2.71
C ASN A 626 1.75 38.85 -1.55
N SER A 627 0.89 39.31 -0.67
CA SER A 627 0.36 38.52 0.42
C SER A 627 -0.72 37.56 -0.10
N TYR A 628 -0.67 36.31 0.28
CA TYR A 628 -1.75 35.32 0.08
C TYR A 628 -3.13 35.89 0.53
N PHE A 629 -3.17 36.61 1.65
CA PHE A 629 -4.39 37.24 2.16
C PHE A 629 -4.90 38.42 1.34
N LYS A 630 -4.05 39.03 0.49
CA LYS A 630 -4.45 40.13 -0.40
C LYS A 630 -5.05 39.62 -1.72
N ILE A 631 -4.66 38.41 -2.17
CA ILE A 631 -5.18 37.81 -3.40
C ILE A 631 -6.63 37.38 -3.24
N ALA A 632 -7.03 36.98 -2.03
CA ALA A 632 -8.40 36.59 -1.72
C ALA A 632 -9.43 37.78 -1.75
N GLY A 633 -8.98 39.00 -1.94
CA GLY A 633 -9.82 40.21 -1.86
C GLY A 633 -10.40 40.74 -3.17
N ASN A 634 -10.11 40.14 -4.31
CA ASN A 634 -10.76 40.48 -5.58
C ASN A 634 -12.12 39.77 -5.70
N ALA A 635 -13.05 40.10 -4.78
CA ALA A 635 -14.46 39.89 -5.04
C ALA A 635 -14.78 40.62 -6.35
N ASP A 636 -15.22 39.89 -7.36
CA ASP A 636 -15.67 40.48 -8.60
C ASP A 636 -16.75 41.55 -8.30
N SER A 637 -16.35 42.83 -8.38
CA SER A 637 -17.21 43.94 -8.03
C SER A 637 -18.47 44.07 -8.92
N SER A 638 -18.58 43.23 -9.95
CA SER A 638 -19.73 43.08 -10.81
C SER A 638 -20.82 42.16 -10.25
N LYS A 639 -20.49 41.30 -9.24
CA LYS A 639 -21.41 40.35 -8.62
C LYS A 639 -22.10 40.98 -7.41
N ASP A 640 -23.39 40.68 -7.24
CA ASP A 640 -24.08 41.01 -6.00
C ASP A 640 -23.65 40.11 -4.82
N LEU A 641 -24.03 40.48 -3.61
CA LEU A 641 -23.63 39.78 -2.41
C LEU A 641 -24.15 38.31 -2.38
N GLU A 642 -25.35 38.08 -2.92
CA GLU A 642 -25.98 36.77 -2.98
C GLU A 642 -25.19 35.84 -3.91
N GLN A 643 -24.80 36.31 -5.09
CA GLN A 643 -23.95 35.57 -6.03
C GLN A 643 -22.58 35.23 -5.45
N ILE A 644 -21.95 36.20 -4.76
CA ILE A 644 -20.66 35.97 -4.10
C ILE A 644 -20.79 34.89 -3.01
N TRP A 645 -21.86 34.92 -2.25
CA TRP A 645 -22.11 33.92 -1.20
C TRP A 645 -22.39 32.56 -1.78
N GLU A 646 -23.24 32.45 -2.79
CA GLU A 646 -23.50 31.19 -3.50
C GLU A 646 -22.23 30.57 -4.09
N ASP A 647 -21.39 31.38 -4.75
CA ASP A 647 -20.14 30.93 -5.32
C ASP A 647 -19.18 30.38 -4.25
N ARG A 648 -19.15 31.04 -3.07
CA ARG A 648 -18.38 30.56 -1.94
C ARG A 648 -18.90 29.24 -1.38
N LEU A 649 -20.21 29.07 -1.28
CA LEU A 649 -20.81 27.82 -0.84
C LEU A 649 -20.66 26.66 -1.85
N LYS A 650 -20.38 26.95 -3.12
CA LYS A 650 -20.06 25.98 -4.17
C LYS A 650 -18.59 25.57 -4.18
N ASP A 651 -17.71 26.30 -3.49
CA ASP A 651 -16.30 25.97 -3.36
C ASP A 651 -16.14 24.65 -2.58
N LEU A 652 -15.39 23.71 -3.14
CA LEU A 652 -15.21 22.37 -2.57
C LEU A 652 -14.54 22.39 -1.18
N ASN A 653 -13.72 23.40 -0.90
CA ASN A 653 -13.06 23.56 0.40
C ASN A 653 -13.98 24.21 1.47
N ILE A 654 -15.16 24.70 1.06
CA ILE A 654 -16.13 25.39 1.93
C ILE A 654 -17.44 24.62 2.03
N CYS A 655 -17.86 23.95 0.96
CA CYS A 655 -19.09 23.16 0.96
C CYS A 655 -19.05 22.02 1.98
N SER A 656 -20.22 21.56 2.40
CA SER A 656 -20.31 20.42 3.30
C SER A 656 -19.77 19.14 2.66
N GLN A 657 -18.84 18.48 3.33
CA GLN A 657 -18.32 17.16 2.96
C GLN A 657 -19.11 15.99 3.59
N LYS A 658 -20.30 16.23 4.12
CA LYS A 658 -21.11 15.22 4.80
C LYS A 658 -21.32 13.96 3.96
N GLY A 659 -21.64 14.11 2.68
CA GLY A 659 -21.84 12.96 1.78
C GLY A 659 -20.57 12.11 1.55
N LEU A 660 -19.39 12.71 1.68
CA LEU A 660 -18.12 11.98 1.69
C LEU A 660 -17.95 11.26 3.03
N VAL A 661 -18.11 11.96 4.15
CA VAL A 661 -17.91 11.43 5.51
C VAL A 661 -18.82 10.24 5.79
N GLU A 662 -20.08 10.29 5.36
CA GLU A 662 -21.06 9.20 5.57
C GLU A 662 -20.69 7.87 4.88
N ARG A 663 -19.73 7.86 3.94
CA ARG A 663 -19.21 6.62 3.34
C ARG A 663 -18.35 5.80 4.31
N PHE A 664 -17.78 6.45 5.31
CA PHE A 664 -16.73 5.89 6.15
C PHE A 664 -17.23 5.35 7.49
N ASP A 665 -18.49 5.09 7.62
CA ASP A 665 -19.12 4.52 8.81
C ASP A 665 -18.40 4.87 10.13
N ALA A 666 -18.53 6.11 10.55
CA ALA A 666 -17.85 6.63 11.74
C ALA A 666 -18.29 5.95 13.06
N SER A 667 -19.41 5.22 13.04
CA SER A 667 -20.00 4.55 14.22
C SER A 667 -19.62 3.07 14.35
N ILE A 668 -18.99 2.47 13.33
CA ILE A 668 -18.59 1.05 13.36
C ILE A 668 -17.59 0.77 14.49
N GLY A 669 -17.65 -0.42 15.07
CA GLY A 669 -16.75 -0.83 16.16
C GLY A 669 -17.10 -0.25 17.52
N ALA A 670 -18.21 0.47 17.66
CA ALA A 670 -18.69 1.09 18.92
C ALA A 670 -17.66 2.00 19.61
N GLY A 671 -16.67 2.50 18.85
CA GLY A 671 -15.62 3.39 19.36
C GLY A 671 -15.94 4.89 19.21
N THR A 672 -17.02 5.20 18.53
CA THR A 672 -17.44 6.60 18.32
C THR A 672 -18.28 7.06 19.51
N VAL A 673 -17.86 8.14 20.13
CA VAL A 673 -18.57 8.80 21.24
C VAL A 673 -19.47 9.89 20.71
#